data_06f15754f1c35bb49eff869d72d04659
#
_entry.id   06f15754f1c35bb49eff869d72d04659
#
_cell.length_a   1.000
_cell.length_b   1.000
_cell.length_c   1.000
_cell.angle_alpha   90.00
_cell.angle_beta   90.00
_cell.angle_gamma   90.00
#
_symmetry.space_group_name_H-M   'P 1'
#
loop_
_entity.id
_entity.type
_entity.pdbx_description
1 polymer ?
#
loop_
_entity_poly.entity_id
_entity_poly.type
_entity_poly.pdbx_seq_one_letter_code
_entity_poly.pdbx_strand_id
1 'polypeptide(L)'
;MTDKKNTDQTRPDNGEQEIRPDRKKAGKTPAGGPPGKKGGKKPGFSFYWIYAILAAVFIGLQFFNWGGTAVEISQMRFENEMLVWDQEKGSDIEKLKIINQEKVEVFIREDRLDREKYEDARTARGIGEATGPHYSFQIASVENFENIVREAQREWPPADRFPVYPETRRSWGTDMLSWLLPIGLLIAFWIFIMRRMAGGGAGGSQVFNIGKSKATLFDKDTHVNIDFKDVAGLEEAKVELMEIVDFLKNPRKYTELGGKIPKGALLVGPPGTGKTLLAKAVAGQAQVPFFSLSGSDFVEMFVGVGASRVRDLFKQAKEKAPCIIFIDEIDAIGRSRGKNQMTGANDERENTLNQLLTEMDGFGTNVGVIILAATNRADVLDRALMRAGRFDRQIQVEMPDLTERKAIFKVHMKPLKLEIGLDGDFLAKQTPGFSGADIANVCNEAALIAARRNKSTVEKVDFMDAIDRIIGGLEKRNKIISSSEKKVIAYHESGHAAVSWLLEHAHPLVKVTIVPRGKALGAAWYLPEERQITTFEQMFDEITSVLGGRAAEEIIFDTISTGALNDLEKVTKQAYAMVAYFGLNKKIGNISYYDSSGQSEYHFTKPYSEHTAKTIDEEVSALIEKAYRRAKDILSEQREKLIQLGELLLEKEVIFRDDLERVFGERPYPDPENVREQEVGVGRASAAAGQDTPPGGRQSCI
;
A
#
# COMPACT_ATOMS: atom_id res chain seq x y z
N MET A 1 32.65 5.15 -43.92
CA MET A 1 32.14 5.29 -45.27
C MET A 1 30.67 5.63 -45.12
N THR A 2 30.38 6.92 -45.10
CA THR A 2 29.79 7.78 -46.15
C THR A 2 28.35 7.37 -46.45
N ASP A 3 27.33 8.18 -46.43
CA ASP A 3 27.09 9.63 -46.38
C ASP A 3 25.57 9.85 -46.35
N LYS A 4 25.09 10.80 -45.60
CA LYS A 4 24.36 12.04 -45.89
C LYS A 4 23.34 12.08 -47.04
N LYS A 5 22.14 12.59 -46.75
CA LYS A 5 21.44 13.83 -47.23
C LYS A 5 19.93 13.63 -47.10
N ASN A 6 19.18 14.46 -46.33
CA ASN A 6 18.71 15.83 -46.52
C ASN A 6 17.87 16.07 -47.77
N THR A 7 16.62 16.48 -47.56
CA THR A 7 15.80 17.54 -48.22
C THR A 7 14.35 17.38 -47.76
N ASP A 8 13.70 18.28 -47.09
CA ASP A 8 13.28 19.67 -47.22
C ASP A 8 11.98 19.87 -48.04
N GLN A 9 11.07 20.66 -47.42
CA GLN A 9 9.93 21.41 -48.01
C GLN A 9 8.66 20.63 -48.37
N THR A 10 7.46 21.00 -47.92
CA THR A 10 6.75 22.27 -48.12
C THR A 10 5.47 22.33 -47.30
N ARG A 11 5.15 23.49 -46.70
CA ARG A 11 3.80 23.98 -46.31
C ARG A 11 3.03 24.40 -47.57
N PRO A 12 1.68 24.50 -47.51
CA PRO A 12 1.02 25.80 -47.42
C PRO A 12 -0.15 25.84 -46.45
N ASP A 13 -0.25 26.84 -45.76
CA ASP A 13 -0.98 28.06 -45.46
C ASP A 13 -2.39 28.22 -46.06
N ASN A 14 -3.31 28.71 -45.21
CA ASN A 14 -4.58 29.43 -45.39
C ASN A 14 -5.67 28.83 -44.51
N GLY A 15 -6.42 29.57 -43.74
CA GLY A 15 -6.75 30.97 -43.66
C GLY A 15 -7.75 31.20 -42.51
N GLU A 16 -7.71 32.37 -42.07
CA GLU A 16 -8.52 33.04 -41.06
C GLU A 16 -10.02 32.75 -41.07
N GLN A 17 -10.64 32.73 -39.86
CA GLN A 17 -11.79 33.60 -39.63
C GLN A 17 -12.09 33.80 -38.12
N GLU A 18 -11.84 35.02 -37.68
CA GLU A 18 -12.42 35.65 -36.49
C GLU A 18 -13.97 35.70 -36.57
N ILE A 19 -14.65 35.46 -35.44
CA ILE A 19 -15.93 36.08 -35.13
C ILE A 19 -16.02 36.41 -33.64
N ARG A 20 -15.90 37.68 -33.29
CA ARG A 20 -16.66 38.37 -32.24
C ARG A 20 -17.85 39.04 -32.95
N PRO A 21 -18.98 39.33 -32.33
CA PRO A 21 -19.28 40.11 -31.14
C PRO A 21 -20.49 39.56 -30.35
N ASP A 22 -21.06 40.08 -29.29
CA ASP A 22 -21.63 41.44 -29.12
C ASP A 22 -22.01 41.72 -27.66
N ARG A 23 -21.94 43.02 -27.32
CA ARG A 23 -22.45 43.69 -26.13
C ARG A 23 -23.96 43.85 -26.15
N LYS A 24 -24.64 43.83 -24.98
CA LYS A 24 -25.72 44.77 -24.59
C LYS A 24 -25.99 44.69 -23.09
N LYS A 25 -25.69 45.76 -22.35
CA LYS A 25 -26.49 46.90 -21.80
C LYS A 25 -27.38 46.50 -20.61
N ALA A 26 -26.99 46.90 -19.41
CA ALA A 26 -27.34 48.16 -18.71
C ALA A 26 -28.64 48.10 -17.90
N GLY A 27 -28.56 48.35 -16.60
CA GLY A 27 -29.72 48.60 -15.74
C GLY A 27 -29.38 48.83 -14.27
N LYS A 28 -29.00 50.09 -13.93
CA LYS A 28 -29.39 50.95 -12.79
C LYS A 28 -29.17 50.49 -11.32
N THR A 29 -28.29 51.27 -10.66
CA THR A 29 -28.25 51.58 -9.22
C THR A 29 -29.54 52.27 -8.70
N PRO A 30 -29.74 52.32 -7.35
CA PRO A 30 -29.47 53.53 -6.59
C PRO A 30 -28.79 53.27 -5.22
N ALA A 31 -27.77 54.07 -4.96
CA ALA A 31 -27.63 55.19 -4.02
C ALA A 31 -27.72 54.92 -2.50
N GLY A 32 -26.61 55.28 -1.79
CA GLY A 32 -26.66 56.00 -0.54
C GLY A 32 -26.06 55.31 0.71
N GLY A 33 -24.85 55.68 1.06
CA GLY A 33 -24.29 55.52 2.41
C GLY A 33 -22.97 56.25 2.57
N PRO A 34 -22.65 56.89 3.72
CA PRO A 34 -21.71 57.98 3.83
C PRO A 34 -20.24 57.54 3.92
N PRO A 35 -19.26 58.50 3.76
CA PRO A 35 -17.86 58.19 3.53
C PRO A 35 -17.09 57.84 4.79
N GLY A 36 -16.56 56.63 4.83
CA GLY A 36 -15.61 56.20 5.87
C GLY A 36 -14.18 56.64 5.57
N LYS A 37 -13.53 57.15 6.59
CA LYS A 37 -12.19 57.77 6.67
C LYS A 37 -11.11 56.97 5.94
N LYS A 38 -10.31 57.67 5.13
CA LYS A 38 -9.03 57.22 4.57
C LYS A 38 -8.03 56.95 5.70
N GLY A 39 -7.81 55.69 6.02
CA GLY A 39 -6.67 55.23 6.83
C GLY A 39 -5.39 55.27 6.00
N GLY A 40 -4.41 56.11 6.42
CA GLY A 40 -3.10 56.21 5.78
C GLY A 40 -2.36 54.89 5.77
N LYS A 41 -1.88 54.48 4.62
CA LYS A 41 -0.93 53.38 4.46
C LYS A 41 0.39 53.77 5.15
N LYS A 42 0.73 53.16 6.26
CA LYS A 42 2.11 53.17 6.78
C LYS A 42 3.02 52.54 5.73
N PRO A 43 4.21 53.12 5.45
CA PRO A 43 5.16 52.51 4.51
C PRO A 43 5.59 51.14 5.05
N GLY A 44 5.29 50.10 4.36
CA GLY A 44 5.78 48.77 4.67
C GLY A 44 7.29 48.73 4.49
N PHE A 45 8.01 48.37 5.53
CA PHE A 45 9.45 48.14 5.47
C PHE A 45 9.70 47.05 4.41
N SER A 46 10.31 47.46 3.28
CA SER A 46 10.64 46.54 2.19
C SER A 46 11.87 45.73 2.57
N PHE A 47 11.84 44.46 2.39
CA PHE A 47 12.90 43.48 2.71
C PHE A 47 14.22 43.80 2.00
N TYR A 48 14.19 44.58 0.93
CA TYR A 48 15.37 45.04 0.19
C TYR A 48 16.29 45.93 1.03
N TRP A 49 15.78 46.63 2.06
CA TRP A 49 16.60 47.43 2.96
C TRP A 49 17.55 46.59 3.83
N ILE A 50 17.20 45.40 4.16
CA ILE A 50 18.06 44.47 4.94
C ILE A 50 19.23 44.01 4.07
N TYR A 51 19.00 43.74 2.80
CA TYR A 51 20.09 43.41 1.86
C TYR A 51 20.97 44.62 1.57
N ALA A 52 20.39 45.81 1.49
CA ALA A 52 21.14 47.07 1.33
C ALA A 52 22.03 47.36 2.55
N ILE A 53 21.53 47.12 3.78
CA ILE A 53 22.31 47.29 5.01
C ILE A 53 23.41 46.22 5.11
N LEU A 54 23.11 44.95 4.79
CA LEU A 54 24.13 43.90 4.77
C LEU A 54 25.20 44.14 3.71
N ALA A 55 24.83 44.61 2.52
CA ALA A 55 25.76 44.98 1.48
C ALA A 55 26.60 46.20 1.90
N ALA A 56 26.01 47.23 2.51
CA ALA A 56 26.72 48.39 3.03
C ALA A 56 27.70 48.02 4.16
N VAL A 57 27.32 47.14 5.07
CA VAL A 57 28.21 46.61 6.13
C VAL A 57 29.32 45.78 5.52
N PHE A 58 29.04 44.93 4.54
CA PHE A 58 30.05 44.12 3.87
C PHE A 58 31.05 44.98 3.08
N ILE A 59 30.57 45.97 2.38
CA ILE A 59 31.40 46.97 1.67
C ILE A 59 32.20 47.81 2.68
N GLY A 60 31.58 48.28 3.79
CA GLY A 60 32.25 49.01 4.86
C GLY A 60 33.39 48.21 5.52
N LEU A 61 33.20 46.89 5.72
CA LEU A 61 34.24 46.02 6.26
C LEU A 61 35.42 45.79 5.30
N GLN A 62 35.20 45.85 4.00
CA GLN A 62 36.28 45.81 2.99
C GLN A 62 37.14 47.06 2.97
N PHE A 63 36.56 48.21 3.31
CA PHE A 63 37.28 49.50 3.35
C PHE A 63 37.93 49.80 4.72
N PHE A 64 37.70 49.01 5.76
CA PHE A 64 38.21 49.26 7.11
C PHE A 64 39.54 48.53 7.43
N ASN A 65 40.31 48.17 6.41
CA ASN A 65 41.67 47.66 6.59
C ASN A 65 42.70 48.81 6.61
N TRP A 66 42.67 49.64 7.67
CA TRP A 66 43.65 50.66 7.95
C TRP A 66 44.78 50.11 8.82
N GLY A 67 45.64 49.28 8.25
CA GLY A 67 46.94 48.95 8.77
C GLY A 67 47.95 49.24 7.68
N GLY A 68 48.99 50.10 7.97
CA GLY A 68 50.05 50.43 7.01
C GLY A 68 50.60 49.13 6.37
N THR A 69 50.59 49.09 5.05
CA THR A 69 51.00 47.94 4.27
C THR A 69 52.51 47.77 4.26
N ALA A 70 53.04 46.92 5.14
CA ALA A 70 54.44 46.45 4.98
C ALA A 70 54.53 45.71 3.62
N VAL A 71 55.63 45.95 2.89
CA VAL A 71 55.87 45.25 1.63
C VAL A 71 56.08 43.77 1.90
N GLU A 72 55.30 42.91 1.24
CA GLU A 72 55.44 41.45 1.41
C GLU A 72 56.62 40.95 0.55
N ILE A 73 57.56 40.25 1.20
CA ILE A 73 58.75 39.73 0.55
C ILE A 73 58.86 38.21 0.83
N SER A 74 59.74 37.52 0.12
CA SER A 74 60.07 36.14 0.45
C SER A 74 61.08 36.04 1.59
N GLN A 75 61.02 34.99 2.40
CA GLN A 75 62.01 34.74 3.43
C GLN A 75 63.43 34.69 2.84
N MET A 76 63.60 34.10 1.64
CA MET A 76 64.87 34.04 0.93
C MET A 76 65.45 35.43 0.59
N ARG A 77 64.57 36.41 0.21
CA ARG A 77 65.03 37.78 -0.03
C ARG A 77 65.47 38.43 1.26
N PHE A 78 64.78 38.21 2.36
CA PHE A 78 65.20 38.71 3.67
C PHE A 78 66.58 38.14 4.07
N GLU A 79 66.82 36.84 3.93
CA GLU A 79 68.09 36.22 4.29
C GLU A 79 69.23 36.68 3.42
N ASN A 80 69.03 36.85 2.11
CA ASN A 80 70.11 37.22 1.18
C ASN A 80 70.42 38.71 1.12
N GLU A 81 69.43 39.59 1.28
CA GLU A 81 69.60 41.02 1.05
C GLU A 81 69.60 41.84 2.36
N MET A 82 68.97 41.39 3.42
CA MET A 82 68.70 42.12 4.64
C MET A 82 69.44 41.57 5.86
N LEU A 83 69.61 40.30 5.92
CA LEU A 83 70.31 39.61 7.01
C LEU A 83 71.83 39.51 6.72
N VAL A 84 72.40 40.65 6.30
CA VAL A 84 73.82 40.79 5.95
C VAL A 84 74.44 41.88 6.82
N TRP A 85 75.64 41.63 7.34
CA TRP A 85 76.44 42.61 8.12
C TRP A 85 77.52 43.22 7.28
N ASP A 86 77.61 44.53 7.34
CA ASP A 86 78.60 45.33 6.63
C ASP A 86 79.65 45.87 7.63
N GLN A 87 80.95 45.60 7.41
CA GLN A 87 82.02 45.97 8.29
C GLN A 87 82.16 47.49 8.55
N GLU A 88 81.74 48.33 7.60
CA GLU A 88 81.82 49.81 7.77
C GLU A 88 80.49 50.41 8.30
N LYS A 89 79.39 49.80 8.10
CA LYS A 89 78.04 50.36 8.32
C LYS A 89 77.15 49.62 9.30
N GLY A 90 77.52 48.37 9.73
CA GLY A 90 76.75 47.54 10.65
C GLY A 90 75.47 46.96 10.00
N SER A 91 74.53 46.49 10.85
CA SER A 91 73.26 45.94 10.44
C SER A 91 72.25 47.04 10.03
N ASP A 92 71.53 46.82 8.92
CA ASP A 92 70.43 47.66 8.50
C ASP A 92 69.12 47.44 9.25
N ILE A 93 68.98 46.33 9.94
CA ILE A 93 67.75 45.93 10.67
C ILE A 93 67.81 46.59 12.07
N GLU A 94 66.70 47.21 12.48
CA GLU A 94 66.50 47.71 13.83
C GLU A 94 65.99 46.62 14.79
N LYS A 95 64.90 45.91 14.39
CA LYS A 95 64.26 44.86 15.16
C LYS A 95 63.38 43.98 14.25
N LEU A 96 63.09 42.78 14.69
CA LEU A 96 62.11 41.88 14.07
C LEU A 96 60.98 41.64 15.05
N LYS A 97 59.75 41.55 14.52
CA LYS A 97 58.62 41.10 15.32
C LYS A 97 57.98 39.87 14.66
N ILE A 98 57.83 38.83 15.42
CA ILE A 98 57.14 37.60 14.98
C ILE A 98 55.71 37.68 15.48
N ILE A 99 54.78 37.84 14.53
CA ILE A 99 53.37 37.98 14.82
C ILE A 99 52.66 36.63 14.68
N ASN A 100 51.97 36.21 15.74
CA ASN A 100 51.14 34.98 15.81
C ASN A 100 51.87 33.70 15.39
N GLN A 101 53.21 33.69 15.53
CA GLN A 101 54.07 32.53 15.17
C GLN A 101 54.12 32.19 13.66
N GLU A 102 53.55 33.02 12.79
CA GLU A 102 53.45 32.76 11.35
C GLU A 102 54.04 33.85 10.48
N LYS A 103 54.03 35.09 10.94
CA LYS A 103 54.43 36.26 10.14
C LYS A 103 55.55 37.03 10.84
N VAL A 104 56.57 37.36 10.09
CA VAL A 104 57.67 38.25 10.55
C VAL A 104 57.50 39.63 9.98
N GLU A 105 57.54 40.64 10.83
CA GLU A 105 57.61 42.05 10.47
C GLU A 105 59.04 42.55 10.67
N VAL A 106 59.62 43.17 9.62
CA VAL A 106 60.97 43.69 9.60
C VAL A 106 60.97 45.18 9.72
N PHE A 107 61.69 45.67 10.69
CA PHE A 107 61.90 47.14 10.88
C PHE A 107 63.34 47.49 10.50
N ILE A 108 63.51 48.31 9.48
CA ILE A 108 64.77 48.81 9.01
C ILE A 108 65.08 50.11 9.78
N ARG A 109 66.34 50.37 10.12
CA ARG A 109 66.78 51.64 10.74
C ARG A 109 66.48 52.80 9.85
N GLU A 110 66.02 53.96 10.40
CA GLU A 110 65.61 55.10 9.66
C GLU A 110 66.75 55.69 8.80
N ASP A 111 68.00 55.70 9.38
CA ASP A 111 69.21 56.19 8.70
C ASP A 111 69.68 55.30 7.53
N ARG A 112 69.03 54.12 7.35
CA ARG A 112 69.37 53.17 6.31
C ARG A 112 68.31 52.99 5.25
N LEU A 113 67.11 53.55 5.45
CA LEU A 113 66.00 53.48 4.52
C LEU A 113 66.26 54.15 3.18
N ASP A 114 67.22 55.05 3.10
CA ASP A 114 67.55 55.77 1.88
C ASP A 114 68.42 54.99 0.89
N ARG A 115 68.79 53.73 1.23
CA ARG A 115 69.52 52.87 0.31
C ARG A 115 68.63 52.39 -0.84
N GLU A 116 69.19 52.28 -2.04
CA GLU A 116 68.53 51.88 -3.26
C GLU A 116 67.76 50.51 -3.14
N LYS A 117 68.29 49.60 -2.33
CA LYS A 117 67.68 48.31 -2.09
C LYS A 117 66.39 48.37 -1.27
N TYR A 118 66.01 49.48 -0.69
CA TYR A 118 64.74 49.66 0.08
C TYR A 118 63.82 50.68 -0.55
N GLU A 119 63.95 50.99 -1.87
CA GLU A 119 63.11 51.87 -2.61
C GLU A 119 61.65 51.47 -2.67
N ASP A 120 61.41 50.17 -2.74
CA ASP A 120 60.07 49.51 -2.68
C ASP A 120 59.35 49.78 -1.36
N ALA A 121 60.06 49.80 -0.23
CA ALA A 121 59.46 50.14 1.07
C ALA A 121 59.13 51.60 1.24
N ARG A 122 59.88 52.53 0.54
CA ARG A 122 59.58 53.94 0.51
C ARG A 122 58.37 54.29 -0.36
N THR A 123 58.27 53.68 -1.50
CA THR A 123 57.16 53.89 -2.46
C THR A 123 55.86 53.35 -2.01
N ALA A 124 55.83 52.27 -1.21
CA ALA A 124 54.61 51.69 -0.69
C ALA A 124 53.94 52.47 0.46
N ARG A 125 54.66 53.47 1.04
CA ARG A 125 54.15 54.36 2.10
C ARG A 125 53.51 55.59 1.52
N GLY A 126 52.22 55.77 1.68
CA GLY A 126 51.55 57.07 1.57
C GLY A 126 52.00 57.99 2.68
N ILE A 127 51.82 59.32 2.52
CA ILE A 127 52.25 60.43 3.37
C ILE A 127 51.80 60.16 4.84
N GLY A 128 52.75 59.74 5.72
CA GLY A 128 52.54 59.62 7.17
C GLY A 128 53.58 58.71 7.84
N GLU A 129 54.20 59.18 8.89
CA GLU A 129 55.10 58.66 9.92
C GLU A 129 55.93 57.37 9.71
N ALA A 130 57.22 57.54 10.03
CA ALA A 130 58.33 56.60 9.81
C ALA A 130 58.42 55.35 10.77
N THR A 131 57.41 54.97 11.53
CA THR A 131 57.56 54.08 12.67
C THR A 131 56.89 52.70 12.49
N GLY A 132 56.36 52.30 11.30
CA GLY A 132 55.76 51.02 11.07
C GLY A 132 56.67 49.92 10.50
N PRO A 133 56.24 48.64 10.40
CA PRO A 133 57.02 47.59 9.75
C PRO A 133 57.23 47.97 8.25
N HIS A 134 58.45 47.79 7.76
CA HIS A 134 58.84 48.10 6.38
C HIS A 134 58.55 46.92 5.44
N TYR A 135 58.90 45.68 5.93
CA TYR A 135 58.69 44.45 5.17
C TYR A 135 58.04 43.41 6.06
N SER A 136 57.37 42.46 5.42
CA SER A 136 56.77 41.31 6.09
C SER A 136 56.89 40.07 5.24
N PHE A 137 57.01 38.91 5.87
CA PHE A 137 56.98 37.59 5.23
C PHE A 137 56.43 36.52 6.17
N GLN A 138 56.06 35.40 5.61
CA GLN A 138 55.59 34.22 6.39
C GLN A 138 56.75 33.26 6.67
N ILE A 139 56.71 32.63 7.83
CA ILE A 139 57.66 31.62 8.25
C ILE A 139 56.96 30.32 8.53
N ALA A 140 57.60 29.20 8.20
CA ALA A 140 57.06 27.86 8.44
C ALA A 140 57.30 27.34 9.89
N SER A 141 58.38 27.84 10.57
CA SER A 141 58.72 27.48 11.93
C SER A 141 59.47 28.64 12.58
N VAL A 142 58.99 29.05 13.76
CA VAL A 142 59.63 30.09 14.59
C VAL A 142 60.99 29.67 15.03
N GLU A 143 61.15 28.43 15.53
CA GLU A 143 62.42 27.90 16.05
C GLU A 143 63.49 27.84 14.98
N ASN A 144 63.13 27.40 13.77
CA ASN A 144 64.08 27.33 12.66
C ASN A 144 64.49 28.76 12.23
N PHE A 145 63.54 29.67 12.17
CA PHE A 145 63.81 31.08 11.81
C PHE A 145 64.70 31.80 12.85
N GLU A 146 64.40 31.61 14.16
CA GLU A 146 65.26 32.18 15.23
C GLU A 146 66.65 31.58 15.18
N ASN A 147 66.82 30.31 14.84
CA ASN A 147 68.15 29.69 14.69
C ASN A 147 68.89 30.28 13.52
N ILE A 148 68.29 30.53 12.36
CA ILE A 148 68.90 31.19 11.21
C ILE A 148 69.36 32.59 11.59
N VAL A 149 68.50 33.40 12.25
CA VAL A 149 68.86 34.77 12.67
C VAL A 149 69.99 34.73 13.71
N ARG A 150 69.92 33.81 14.65
CA ARG A 150 70.96 33.65 15.70
C ARG A 150 72.31 33.24 15.12
N GLU A 151 72.30 32.33 14.17
CA GLU A 151 73.53 31.86 13.49
C GLU A 151 74.16 32.99 12.67
N ALA A 152 73.35 33.74 11.90
CA ALA A 152 73.81 34.92 11.15
C ALA A 152 74.41 36.01 12.07
N GLN A 153 73.82 36.26 13.22
CA GLN A 153 74.33 37.27 14.17
C GLN A 153 75.47 36.79 15.07
N ARG A 154 75.87 35.52 14.97
CA ARG A 154 76.90 34.95 15.87
C ARG A 154 78.25 35.67 15.78
N GLU A 155 78.65 36.04 14.59
CA GLU A 155 79.96 36.72 14.33
C GLU A 155 79.88 38.25 14.36
N TRP A 156 78.65 38.82 14.55
CA TRP A 156 78.45 40.26 14.55
C TRP A 156 78.84 40.89 15.90
N PRO A 157 79.37 42.11 15.91
CA PRO A 157 79.63 42.85 17.13
C PRO A 157 78.32 43.00 17.97
N PRO A 158 78.40 42.94 19.32
CA PRO A 158 77.18 43.03 20.17
C PRO A 158 76.36 44.33 19.95
N ALA A 159 76.99 45.44 19.50
CA ALA A 159 76.28 46.67 19.22
C ALA A 159 75.44 46.70 17.95
N ASP A 160 75.72 45.79 17.00
CA ASP A 160 75.02 45.67 15.71
C ASP A 160 73.97 44.57 15.68
N ARG A 161 73.86 43.80 16.76
CA ARG A 161 72.81 42.72 16.89
C ARG A 161 71.47 43.37 17.16
N PHE A 162 70.43 42.93 16.42
CA PHE A 162 69.09 43.36 16.62
C PHE A 162 68.22 42.34 17.35
N PRO A 163 67.23 42.74 18.16
CA PRO A 163 66.35 41.88 18.91
C PRO A 163 65.22 41.34 18.06
N VAL A 164 64.73 40.09 18.42
CA VAL A 164 63.54 39.48 17.87
C VAL A 164 62.47 39.43 18.96
N TYR A 165 61.33 40.00 18.69
CA TYR A 165 60.21 40.10 19.64
C TYR A 165 59.02 39.22 19.16
N PRO A 166 58.59 38.20 19.89
CA PRO A 166 57.34 37.52 19.65
C PRO A 166 56.18 38.38 20.14
N GLU A 167 55.18 38.63 19.26
CA GLU A 167 54.00 39.43 19.57
C GLU A 167 52.74 38.66 19.13
N THR A 168 51.78 38.50 20.04
CA THR A 168 50.46 37.92 19.70
C THR A 168 49.42 39.01 19.51
N ARG A 169 48.96 39.24 18.29
CA ARG A 169 47.91 40.19 18.00
C ARG A 169 46.57 39.47 17.86
N ARG A 170 45.65 39.65 18.82
CA ARG A 170 44.27 39.13 18.78
C ARG A 170 43.38 40.15 18.07
N SER A 171 42.78 39.77 16.94
CA SER A 171 41.76 40.56 16.25
C SER A 171 40.39 40.33 16.89
N TRP A 172 40.09 41.08 17.94
CA TRP A 172 38.83 40.97 18.69
C TRP A 172 37.58 41.12 17.82
N GLY A 173 37.67 41.87 16.72
CA GLY A 173 36.58 42.11 15.78
C GLY A 173 36.22 40.90 14.92
N THR A 174 37.22 40.12 14.47
CA THR A 174 36.99 38.89 13.67
C THR A 174 36.47 37.77 14.55
N ASP A 175 36.95 37.66 15.79
CA ASP A 175 36.48 36.66 16.75
C ASP A 175 35.02 36.92 17.15
N MET A 176 34.62 38.17 17.39
CA MET A 176 33.25 38.55 17.70
C MET A 176 32.31 38.32 16.49
N LEU A 177 32.78 38.59 15.28
CA LEU A 177 32.01 38.41 14.06
C LEU A 177 31.75 36.92 13.76
N SER A 178 32.77 36.08 13.98
CA SER A 178 32.66 34.63 13.78
C SER A 178 31.61 33.95 14.71
N TRP A 179 31.40 34.55 15.91
CA TRP A 179 30.36 34.07 16.85
C TRP A 179 29.00 34.69 16.64
N LEU A 180 28.94 35.98 16.29
CA LEU A 180 27.68 36.72 16.10
C LEU A 180 26.99 36.42 14.78
N LEU A 181 27.76 36.10 13.72
CA LEU A 181 27.20 35.87 12.39
C LEU A 181 26.33 34.60 12.32
N PRO A 182 26.75 33.41 12.86
CA PRO A 182 25.90 32.22 12.91
C PRO A 182 24.66 32.44 13.78
N ILE A 183 24.78 33.11 14.92
CA ILE A 183 23.67 33.41 15.83
C ILE A 183 22.69 34.37 15.16
N GLY A 184 23.17 35.41 14.51
CA GLY A 184 22.35 36.35 13.76
C GLY A 184 21.57 35.70 12.61
N LEU A 185 22.22 34.80 11.84
CA LEU A 185 21.61 34.01 10.80
C LEU A 185 20.52 33.05 11.37
N LEU A 186 20.80 32.44 12.52
CA LEU A 186 19.84 31.54 13.18
C LEU A 186 18.61 32.30 13.68
N ILE A 187 18.80 33.48 14.27
CA ILE A 187 17.70 34.37 14.68
C ILE A 187 16.93 34.90 13.46
N ALA A 188 17.62 35.33 12.40
CA ALA A 188 16.96 35.76 11.17
C ALA A 188 16.15 34.62 10.50
N PHE A 189 16.70 33.43 10.47
CA PHE A 189 16.03 32.22 9.99
C PHE A 189 14.80 31.87 10.87
N TRP A 190 14.95 32.02 12.19
CA TRP A 190 13.83 31.77 13.11
C TRP A 190 12.72 32.83 12.98
N ILE A 191 13.09 34.10 12.84
CA ILE A 191 12.13 35.18 12.54
C ILE A 191 11.47 34.99 11.16
N PHE A 192 12.23 34.54 10.16
CA PHE A 192 11.69 34.20 8.83
C PHE A 192 10.65 33.09 8.90
N ILE A 193 10.95 32.00 9.62
CA ILE A 193 10.01 30.91 9.86
C ILE A 193 8.79 31.41 10.63
N MET A 194 8.98 32.13 11.74
CA MET A 194 7.88 32.69 12.53
C MET A 194 7.00 33.65 11.71
N ARG A 195 7.58 34.50 10.88
CA ARG A 195 6.80 35.39 9.99
C ARG A 195 6.08 34.62 8.88
N ARG A 196 6.68 33.58 8.35
CA ARG A 196 6.02 32.70 7.37
C ARG A 196 4.88 31.90 8.02
N MET A 197 4.99 31.57 9.31
CA MET A 197 3.92 30.92 10.07
C MET A 197 2.84 31.89 10.55
N ALA A 198 3.19 33.13 10.87
CA ALA A 198 2.28 34.16 11.39
C ALA A 198 1.63 35.06 10.32
N GLY A 199 2.20 35.10 9.10
CA GLY A 199 1.68 35.86 7.95
C GLY A 199 0.57 35.08 7.26
N GLY A 200 -0.68 35.33 7.64
CA GLY A 200 -1.90 34.69 7.17
C GLY A 200 -2.04 34.60 5.66
N GLY A 201 -2.44 33.45 5.20
CA GLY A 201 -2.90 33.14 3.85
C GLY A 201 -2.54 31.72 3.47
N ALA A 202 -3.47 30.77 3.65
CA ALA A 202 -3.57 29.44 3.02
C ALA A 202 -2.47 28.37 3.24
N GLY A 203 -1.32 28.63 3.92
CA GLY A 203 -0.27 27.61 4.07
C GLY A 203 0.03 27.18 5.53
N GLY A 204 -0.39 27.94 6.53
CA GLY A 204 -0.05 27.69 7.94
C GLY A 204 -0.94 26.68 8.68
N SER A 205 -2.07 26.28 8.09
CA SER A 205 -3.01 25.38 8.74
C SER A 205 -2.67 23.89 8.57
N GLN A 206 -1.74 23.55 7.68
CA GLN A 206 -1.44 22.12 7.43
C GLN A 206 -0.59 21.48 8.53
N VAL A 207 0.29 22.21 9.19
CA VAL A 207 1.15 21.66 10.26
C VAL A 207 0.34 21.39 11.54
N PHE A 208 -0.74 22.14 11.80
CA PHE A 208 -1.66 21.92 12.94
C PHE A 208 -2.79 20.94 12.62
N ASN A 209 -2.90 20.45 11.37
CA ASN A 209 -3.94 19.50 10.97
C ASN A 209 -3.48 18.02 11.04
N ILE A 210 -2.27 17.73 11.48
CA ILE A 210 -1.71 16.37 11.53
C ILE A 210 -2.56 15.41 12.39
N GLY A 211 -3.28 15.93 13.38
CA GLY A 211 -4.15 15.13 14.25
C GLY A 211 -5.64 15.13 13.88
N LYS A 212 -6.04 15.80 12.79
CA LYS A 212 -7.44 15.79 12.38
C LYS A 212 -7.80 14.55 11.57
N SER A 213 -9.00 14.04 11.82
CA SER A 213 -9.53 12.92 11.07
C SER A 213 -9.66 13.27 9.58
N LYS A 214 -9.20 12.35 8.71
CA LYS A 214 -9.42 12.40 7.26
C LYS A 214 -10.69 11.67 6.84
N ALA A 215 -11.64 11.48 7.78
CA ALA A 215 -12.89 10.79 7.50
C ALA A 215 -13.59 11.41 6.29
N THR A 216 -13.94 10.58 5.33
CA THR A 216 -14.80 10.99 4.24
C THR A 216 -16.22 11.08 4.77
N LEU A 217 -16.70 12.31 4.96
CA LEU A 217 -18.06 12.57 5.41
C LEU A 217 -19.00 12.57 4.20
N PHE A 218 -19.96 11.68 4.22
CA PHE A 218 -21.14 11.73 3.35
C PHE A 218 -22.28 12.36 4.17
N ASP A 219 -22.47 13.68 4.03
CA ASP A 219 -23.53 14.43 4.71
C ASP A 219 -24.88 14.23 4.02
N LYS A 220 -25.98 14.64 4.66
CA LYS A 220 -27.34 14.55 4.10
C LYS A 220 -27.49 15.24 2.73
N ASP A 221 -26.66 16.25 2.46
CA ASP A 221 -26.65 16.96 1.17
C ASP A 221 -25.80 16.25 0.09
N THR A 222 -24.91 15.30 0.49
CA THR A 222 -24.18 14.36 -0.38
C THR A 222 -24.70 12.96 -0.08
N HIS A 223 -25.94 12.67 -0.45
CA HIS A 223 -26.59 11.39 -0.18
C HIS A 223 -25.73 10.20 -0.62
N VAL A 224 -25.56 9.24 0.29
CA VAL A 224 -25.26 7.87 -0.10
C VAL A 224 -26.55 7.37 -0.80
N ASN A 225 -26.62 7.50 -2.11
CA ASN A 225 -27.76 7.04 -2.93
C ASN A 225 -27.80 5.51 -3.07
N ILE A 226 -27.27 4.77 -2.09
CA ILE A 226 -27.22 3.31 -2.07
C ILE A 226 -28.14 2.86 -0.96
N ASP A 227 -29.13 2.04 -1.31
CA ASP A 227 -30.04 1.40 -0.35
C ASP A 227 -29.90 -0.14 -0.40
N PHE A 228 -30.68 -0.86 0.42
CA PHE A 228 -30.64 -2.33 0.41
C PHE A 228 -31.13 -2.96 -0.91
N LYS A 229 -31.77 -2.22 -1.80
CA LYS A 229 -32.18 -2.71 -3.12
C LYS A 229 -31.01 -2.78 -4.09
N ASP A 230 -29.96 -2.01 -3.83
CA ASP A 230 -28.73 -2.01 -4.61
C ASP A 230 -27.77 -3.12 -4.17
N VAL A 231 -28.04 -3.76 -3.02
CA VAL A 231 -27.27 -4.89 -2.50
C VAL A 231 -28.00 -6.17 -2.88
N ALA A 232 -27.42 -6.94 -3.78
CA ALA A 232 -27.96 -8.26 -4.16
C ALA A 232 -27.51 -9.33 -3.15
N GLY A 233 -28.38 -10.24 -2.78
CA GLY A 233 -28.12 -11.29 -1.79
C GLY A 233 -27.98 -10.78 -0.36
N LEU A 234 -27.34 -11.58 0.51
CA LEU A 234 -27.04 -11.24 1.91
C LEU A 234 -28.31 -10.99 2.75
N GLU A 235 -29.36 -11.79 2.52
CA GLU A 235 -30.67 -11.52 3.12
C GLU A 235 -30.62 -11.61 4.66
N GLU A 236 -29.88 -12.57 5.23
CA GLU A 236 -29.70 -12.72 6.68
C GLU A 236 -28.98 -11.49 7.28
N ALA A 237 -27.90 -11.08 6.65
CA ALA A 237 -27.16 -9.88 7.09
C ALA A 237 -28.01 -8.61 6.96
N LYS A 238 -28.84 -8.49 5.92
CA LYS A 238 -29.79 -7.37 5.76
C LYS A 238 -30.85 -7.35 6.85
N VAL A 239 -31.38 -8.52 7.25
CA VAL A 239 -32.37 -8.62 8.34
C VAL A 239 -31.79 -8.10 9.65
N GLU A 240 -30.57 -8.54 10.01
CA GLU A 240 -29.89 -8.06 11.23
C GLU A 240 -29.58 -6.55 11.17
N LEU A 241 -29.16 -6.06 10.01
CA LEU A 241 -28.84 -4.64 9.83
C LEU A 241 -30.09 -3.77 9.73
N MET A 242 -31.23 -4.33 9.31
CA MET A 242 -32.51 -3.60 9.30
C MET A 242 -32.96 -3.24 10.70
N GLU A 243 -32.64 -4.03 11.73
CA GLU A 243 -32.88 -3.67 13.13
C GLU A 243 -32.09 -2.40 13.52
N ILE A 244 -30.84 -2.28 13.03
CA ILE A 244 -30.02 -1.08 13.25
C ILE A 244 -30.64 0.13 12.54
N VAL A 245 -31.14 -0.05 11.31
CA VAL A 245 -31.85 0.99 10.55
C VAL A 245 -33.13 1.43 11.27
N ASP A 246 -33.97 0.49 11.71
CA ASP A 246 -35.20 0.80 12.43
C ASP A 246 -34.91 1.53 13.73
N PHE A 247 -33.85 1.13 14.42
CA PHE A 247 -33.40 1.82 15.62
C PHE A 247 -32.97 3.26 15.34
N LEU A 248 -32.16 3.52 14.28
CA LEU A 248 -31.73 4.89 13.93
C LEU A 248 -32.92 5.77 13.55
N LYS A 249 -33.96 5.19 12.94
CA LYS A 249 -35.20 5.89 12.57
C LYS A 249 -36.13 6.12 13.76
N ASN A 250 -36.28 5.11 14.61
CA ASN A 250 -37.30 5.06 15.67
C ASN A 250 -36.70 4.69 17.06
N PRO A 251 -35.74 5.46 17.62
CA PRO A 251 -35.03 5.08 18.84
C PRO A 251 -35.95 4.94 20.07
N ARG A 252 -37.05 5.70 20.13
CA ARG A 252 -37.98 5.68 21.26
C ARG A 252 -38.68 4.33 21.44
N LYS A 253 -39.03 3.64 20.36
CA LYS A 253 -39.67 2.32 20.37
C LYS A 253 -38.89 1.30 21.19
N TYR A 254 -37.57 1.36 21.13
CA TYR A 254 -36.70 0.42 21.84
C TYR A 254 -36.40 0.85 23.27
N THR A 255 -36.21 2.16 23.51
CA THR A 255 -35.90 2.69 24.86
C THR A 255 -37.07 2.61 25.80
N GLU A 256 -38.31 2.76 25.33
CA GLU A 256 -39.53 2.64 26.12
C GLU A 256 -39.76 1.22 26.65
N LEU A 257 -39.29 0.21 25.92
CA LEU A 257 -39.32 -1.19 26.35
C LEU A 257 -38.12 -1.60 27.23
N GLY A 258 -37.20 -0.66 27.52
CA GLY A 258 -35.99 -0.93 28.29
C GLY A 258 -34.88 -1.63 27.51
N GLY A 259 -35.03 -1.74 26.20
CA GLY A 259 -34.01 -2.30 25.30
C GLY A 259 -32.74 -1.45 25.28
N LYS A 260 -31.58 -2.10 25.35
CA LYS A 260 -30.27 -1.47 25.14
C LYS A 260 -29.89 -1.55 23.68
N ILE A 261 -29.51 -0.43 23.14
CA ILE A 261 -29.09 -0.29 21.77
C ILE A 261 -27.71 -0.88 21.57
N PRO A 262 -27.46 -1.69 20.52
CA PRO A 262 -26.11 -2.10 20.16
C PRO A 262 -25.29 -0.86 19.79
N LYS A 263 -24.13 -0.69 20.44
CA LYS A 263 -23.24 0.44 20.14
C LYS A 263 -22.48 0.22 18.84
N GLY A 264 -22.25 -1.04 18.47
CA GLY A 264 -21.52 -1.38 17.26
C GLY A 264 -21.84 -2.78 16.75
N ALA A 265 -21.68 -2.94 15.42
CA ALA A 265 -21.73 -4.22 14.76
C ALA A 265 -20.47 -4.44 13.91
N LEU A 266 -19.98 -5.68 13.95
CA LEU A 266 -18.80 -6.11 13.20
C LEU A 266 -19.24 -6.96 12.01
N LEU A 267 -18.94 -6.52 10.80
CA LEU A 267 -19.13 -7.26 9.56
C LEU A 267 -17.89 -8.15 9.33
N VAL A 268 -18.09 -9.46 9.35
CA VAL A 268 -17.02 -10.44 9.23
C VAL A 268 -17.23 -11.27 7.96
N GLY A 269 -16.20 -11.46 7.15
CA GLY A 269 -16.31 -12.33 5.99
C GLY A 269 -15.16 -12.17 4.99
N PRO A 270 -15.09 -13.01 3.96
CA PRO A 270 -14.06 -12.95 2.94
C PRO A 270 -13.99 -11.60 2.22
N PRO A 271 -12.85 -11.24 1.59
CA PRO A 271 -12.76 -10.03 0.79
C PRO A 271 -13.70 -10.10 -0.43
N GLY A 272 -14.20 -8.95 -0.85
CA GLY A 272 -15.06 -8.85 -2.05
C GLY A 272 -16.53 -9.23 -1.83
N THR A 273 -16.95 -9.63 -0.63
CA THR A 273 -18.34 -10.02 -0.33
C THR A 273 -19.32 -8.86 -0.14
N GLY A 274 -18.85 -7.61 -0.24
CA GLY A 274 -19.72 -6.43 -0.22
C GLY A 274 -19.90 -5.77 1.14
N LYS A 275 -19.06 -6.05 2.15
CA LYS A 275 -19.14 -5.48 3.51
C LYS A 275 -19.24 -3.94 3.52
N THR A 276 -18.36 -3.28 2.78
CA THR A 276 -18.35 -1.81 2.64
C THR A 276 -19.59 -1.29 1.93
N LEU A 277 -20.10 -2.00 0.92
CA LEU A 277 -21.34 -1.67 0.21
C LEU A 277 -22.54 -1.78 1.14
N LEU A 278 -22.60 -2.86 1.91
CA LEU A 278 -23.65 -3.12 2.88
C LEU A 278 -23.70 -2.05 3.97
N ALA A 279 -22.54 -1.62 4.52
CA ALA A 279 -22.46 -0.53 5.48
C ALA A 279 -22.97 0.82 4.90
N LYS A 280 -22.67 1.10 3.65
CA LYS A 280 -23.21 2.27 2.93
C LYS A 280 -24.72 2.17 2.75
N ALA A 281 -25.22 0.99 2.40
CA ALA A 281 -26.66 0.76 2.22
C ALA A 281 -27.44 0.94 3.54
N VAL A 282 -26.87 0.56 4.68
CA VAL A 282 -27.46 0.85 6.01
C VAL A 282 -27.64 2.35 6.22
N ALA A 283 -26.61 3.14 5.92
CA ALA A 283 -26.65 4.59 6.09
C ALA A 283 -27.66 5.25 5.14
N GLY A 284 -27.68 4.84 3.86
CA GLY A 284 -28.64 5.32 2.89
C GLY A 284 -30.08 4.94 3.24
N GLN A 285 -30.30 3.70 3.68
CA GLN A 285 -31.62 3.24 4.14
C GLN A 285 -32.08 3.95 5.42
N ALA A 286 -31.16 4.27 6.34
CA ALA A 286 -31.46 5.02 7.56
C ALA A 286 -31.57 6.53 7.33
N GLN A 287 -31.07 7.05 6.20
CA GLN A 287 -30.98 8.49 5.87
C GLN A 287 -30.19 9.29 6.93
N VAL A 288 -29.08 8.76 7.41
CA VAL A 288 -28.21 9.40 8.39
C VAL A 288 -26.83 9.69 7.80
N PRO A 289 -26.09 10.67 8.35
CA PRO A 289 -24.70 10.94 7.97
C PRO A 289 -23.82 9.69 8.15
N PHE A 290 -22.89 9.50 7.21
CA PHE A 290 -21.99 8.37 7.15
C PHE A 290 -20.54 8.83 7.14
N PHE A 291 -19.78 8.44 8.19
CA PHE A 291 -18.35 8.69 8.31
C PHE A 291 -17.60 7.41 7.95
N SER A 292 -16.80 7.43 6.90
CA SER A 292 -16.04 6.27 6.44
C SER A 292 -14.54 6.49 6.56
N LEU A 293 -13.84 5.54 7.19
CA LEU A 293 -12.39 5.48 7.31
C LEU A 293 -11.91 4.04 7.14
N SER A 294 -10.64 3.89 6.74
CA SER A 294 -9.94 2.62 6.86
C SER A 294 -9.21 2.54 8.21
N GLY A 295 -9.11 1.34 8.78
CA GLY A 295 -8.28 1.10 9.96
C GLY A 295 -6.81 1.51 9.74
N SER A 296 -6.33 1.41 8.52
CA SER A 296 -4.98 1.88 8.13
C SER A 296 -4.80 3.40 8.26
N ASP A 297 -5.87 4.21 8.14
CA ASP A 297 -5.81 5.66 8.29
C ASP A 297 -5.43 6.11 9.72
N PHE A 298 -5.58 5.22 10.68
CA PHE A 298 -5.20 5.47 12.07
C PHE A 298 -3.77 5.06 12.38
N VAL A 299 -3.12 4.29 11.50
CA VAL A 299 -1.74 3.83 11.69
C VAL A 299 -0.78 4.87 11.15
N GLU A 300 -0.10 5.57 12.05
CA GLU A 300 0.89 6.60 11.71
C GLU A 300 2.21 6.32 12.41
N MET A 301 3.30 6.89 11.89
CA MET A 301 4.63 6.76 12.51
C MET A 301 4.83 7.69 13.73
N PHE A 302 3.97 8.70 13.89
CA PHE A 302 4.09 9.68 14.98
C PHE A 302 3.20 9.30 16.14
N VAL A 303 3.79 9.20 17.33
CA VAL A 303 3.09 8.83 18.57
C VAL A 303 1.94 9.79 18.89
N GLY A 304 0.76 9.24 19.17
CA GLY A 304 -0.43 9.99 19.58
C GLY A 304 -1.28 10.56 18.44
N VAL A 305 -0.85 10.48 17.18
CA VAL A 305 -1.62 11.00 16.04
C VAL A 305 -2.85 10.13 15.77
N GLY A 306 -2.71 8.81 15.78
CA GLY A 306 -3.82 7.87 15.63
C GLY A 306 -4.90 8.08 16.69
N ALA A 307 -4.50 8.12 17.95
CA ALA A 307 -5.42 8.40 19.07
C ALA A 307 -6.11 9.77 18.97
N SER A 308 -5.41 10.79 18.46
CA SER A 308 -6.01 12.12 18.21
C SER A 308 -7.06 12.09 17.10
N ARG A 309 -6.81 11.33 16.01
CA ARG A 309 -7.79 11.15 14.93
C ARG A 309 -9.04 10.41 15.39
N VAL A 310 -8.88 9.39 16.24
CA VAL A 310 -10.03 8.71 16.86
C VAL A 310 -10.88 9.70 17.64
N ARG A 311 -10.29 10.50 18.53
CA ARG A 311 -11.01 11.51 19.30
C ARG A 311 -11.74 12.53 18.43
N ASP A 312 -11.07 13.02 17.40
CA ASP A 312 -11.65 14.00 16.47
C ASP A 312 -12.84 13.42 15.70
N LEU A 313 -12.71 12.19 15.17
CA LEU A 313 -13.78 11.46 14.49
C LEU A 313 -15.02 11.33 15.39
N PHE A 314 -14.82 10.84 16.62
CA PHE A 314 -15.92 10.63 17.56
C PHE A 314 -16.56 11.94 18.01
N LYS A 315 -15.79 13.01 18.13
CA LYS A 315 -16.32 14.36 18.39
C LYS A 315 -17.21 14.83 17.23
N GLN A 316 -16.75 14.72 16.00
CA GLN A 316 -17.53 15.10 14.80
C GLN A 316 -18.81 14.27 14.68
N ALA A 317 -18.74 12.96 14.96
CA ALA A 317 -19.90 12.09 14.94
C ALA A 317 -20.93 12.45 16.01
N LYS A 318 -20.49 12.81 17.23
CA LYS A 318 -21.39 13.31 18.30
C LYS A 318 -22.12 14.60 17.89
N GLU A 319 -21.43 15.50 17.20
CA GLU A 319 -22.01 16.77 16.72
C GLU A 319 -23.06 16.56 15.61
N LYS A 320 -22.95 15.44 14.85
CA LYS A 320 -23.84 15.11 13.72
C LYS A 320 -24.78 13.92 14.00
N ALA A 321 -24.96 13.54 15.24
CA ALA A 321 -25.88 12.47 15.61
C ALA A 321 -27.36 12.81 15.27
N PRO A 322 -28.19 11.84 14.79
CA PRO A 322 -27.83 10.42 14.60
C PRO A 322 -26.97 10.19 13.34
N CYS A 323 -25.94 9.33 13.46
CA CYS A 323 -25.00 9.03 12.38
C CYS A 323 -24.39 7.64 12.50
N ILE A 324 -23.73 7.18 11.44
CA ILE A 324 -22.97 5.94 11.40
C ILE A 324 -21.48 6.26 11.23
N ILE A 325 -20.63 5.65 12.05
CA ILE A 325 -19.17 5.57 11.84
C ILE A 325 -18.88 4.20 11.25
N PHE A 326 -18.22 4.15 10.09
CA PHE A 326 -17.77 2.92 9.48
C PHE A 326 -16.24 2.86 9.45
N ILE A 327 -15.68 1.78 9.99
CA ILE A 327 -14.24 1.52 10.02
C ILE A 327 -13.98 0.24 9.22
N ASP A 328 -13.44 0.40 8.02
CA ASP A 328 -13.04 -0.74 7.20
C ASP A 328 -11.68 -1.27 7.65
N GLU A 329 -11.42 -2.56 7.43
CA GLU A 329 -10.16 -3.21 7.80
C GLU A 329 -9.73 -2.92 9.25
N ILE A 330 -10.66 -3.09 10.20
CA ILE A 330 -10.42 -2.76 11.61
C ILE A 330 -9.26 -3.58 12.22
N ASP A 331 -8.93 -4.71 11.64
CA ASP A 331 -7.79 -5.54 12.02
C ASP A 331 -6.43 -4.85 11.86
N ALA A 332 -6.36 -3.77 11.07
CA ALA A 332 -5.16 -2.93 10.99
C ALA A 332 -4.79 -2.31 12.36
N ILE A 333 -5.77 -1.96 13.19
CA ILE A 333 -5.58 -1.39 14.53
C ILE A 333 -6.00 -2.33 15.65
N GLY A 334 -6.95 -3.23 15.38
CA GLY A 334 -7.61 -4.09 16.36
C GLY A 334 -6.93 -5.43 16.63
N ARG A 335 -5.75 -5.70 16.10
CA ARG A 335 -5.06 -6.99 16.25
C ARG A 335 -4.68 -7.26 17.70
N SER A 336 -4.91 -8.50 18.16
CA SER A 336 -4.53 -8.96 19.50
C SER A 336 -3.02 -8.87 19.74
N ARG A 337 -2.63 -8.65 20.99
CA ARG A 337 -1.23 -8.52 21.42
C ARG A 337 -0.45 -9.80 21.14
N GLY A 338 0.46 -9.77 20.18
CA GLY A 338 1.41 -10.85 19.97
C GLY A 338 2.54 -10.80 20.99
N LYS A 339 3.04 -11.96 21.41
CA LYS A 339 4.16 -12.09 22.36
C LYS A 339 5.51 -11.56 21.86
N ASN A 340 5.62 -11.09 20.62
CA ASN A 340 6.86 -10.55 20.05
C ASN A 340 6.92 -9.02 20.22
N GLN A 341 7.48 -8.59 21.33
CA GLN A 341 7.74 -7.21 21.74
C GLN A 341 9.03 -6.66 21.09
N MET A 342 9.08 -6.44 19.78
CA MET A 342 10.33 -5.89 19.22
C MET A 342 10.20 -4.76 18.20
N THR A 343 9.10 -3.99 18.19
CA THR A 343 9.08 -2.79 17.32
C THR A 343 8.13 -1.72 17.87
N GLY A 344 8.61 -0.50 18.04
CA GLY A 344 7.84 0.67 18.51
C GLY A 344 6.61 1.05 17.68
N ALA A 345 6.40 0.41 16.52
CA ALA A 345 5.18 0.53 15.72
C ALA A 345 3.97 -0.17 16.37
N ASN A 346 4.19 -1.12 17.29
CA ASN A 346 3.11 -1.80 18.00
C ASN A 346 2.51 -0.92 19.11
N ASP A 347 3.32 -0.07 19.73
CA ASP A 347 2.87 0.81 20.83
C ASP A 347 1.85 1.85 20.35
N GLU A 348 2.04 2.37 19.13
CA GLU A 348 1.10 3.36 18.55
C GLU A 348 -0.25 2.73 18.17
N ARG A 349 -0.24 1.52 17.63
CA ARG A 349 -1.46 0.77 17.35
C ARG A 349 -2.25 0.49 18.65
N GLU A 350 -1.54 0.08 19.69
CA GLU A 350 -2.14 -0.20 20.98
C GLU A 350 -2.73 1.07 21.62
N ASN A 351 -2.04 2.20 21.55
CA ASN A 351 -2.55 3.49 22.01
C ASN A 351 -3.81 3.90 21.24
N THR A 352 -3.82 3.70 19.93
CA THR A 352 -4.97 4.00 19.07
C THR A 352 -6.15 3.07 19.39
N LEU A 353 -5.89 1.77 19.55
CA LEU A 353 -6.91 0.81 19.96
C LEU A 353 -7.49 1.17 21.31
N ASN A 354 -6.67 1.45 22.32
CA ASN A 354 -7.13 1.83 23.65
C ASN A 354 -7.97 3.12 23.62
N GLN A 355 -7.60 4.09 22.77
CA GLN A 355 -8.41 5.29 22.58
C GLN A 355 -9.76 4.96 21.92
N LEU A 356 -9.79 4.09 20.90
CA LEU A 356 -11.03 3.62 20.27
C LEU A 356 -11.95 2.97 21.30
N LEU A 357 -11.42 2.05 22.12
CA LEU A 357 -12.16 1.39 23.18
C LEU A 357 -12.71 2.39 24.20
N THR A 358 -11.91 3.39 24.57
CA THR A 358 -12.30 4.46 25.50
C THR A 358 -13.44 5.31 24.94
N GLU A 359 -13.34 5.69 23.64
CA GLU A 359 -14.40 6.46 22.99
C GLU A 359 -15.70 5.64 22.88
N MET A 360 -15.62 4.35 22.54
CA MET A 360 -16.78 3.45 22.49
C MET A 360 -17.45 3.28 23.87
N ASP A 361 -16.66 3.15 24.93
CA ASP A 361 -17.19 3.06 26.29
C ASP A 361 -17.79 4.37 26.78
N GLY A 362 -17.20 5.50 26.35
CA GLY A 362 -17.63 6.85 26.71
C GLY A 362 -18.94 7.32 26.05
N PHE A 363 -19.54 6.53 25.15
CA PHE A 363 -20.87 6.82 24.64
C PHE A 363 -21.95 6.44 25.65
N GLY A 364 -22.79 7.38 26.01
CA GLY A 364 -24.07 7.08 26.64
C GLY A 364 -24.96 6.29 25.68
N THR A 365 -25.80 5.40 26.20
CA THR A 365 -26.65 4.48 25.46
C THR A 365 -27.66 5.14 24.50
N ASN A 366 -27.78 6.48 24.47
CA ASN A 366 -28.82 7.20 23.75
C ASN A 366 -28.31 8.29 22.79
N VAL A 367 -27.03 8.29 22.40
CA VAL A 367 -26.45 9.38 21.60
C VAL A 367 -26.79 9.28 20.11
N GLY A 368 -27.35 8.13 19.64
CA GLY A 368 -27.71 7.95 18.23
C GLY A 368 -26.50 7.75 17.29
N VAL A 369 -25.33 7.43 17.81
CA VAL A 369 -24.15 7.08 17.01
C VAL A 369 -23.97 5.56 17.03
N ILE A 370 -23.90 4.95 15.87
CA ILE A 370 -23.64 3.51 15.71
C ILE A 370 -22.33 3.33 14.96
N ILE A 371 -21.52 2.39 15.44
CA ILE A 371 -20.23 2.06 14.84
C ILE A 371 -20.39 0.75 14.09
N LEU A 372 -20.16 0.79 12.78
CA LEU A 372 -20.00 -0.40 11.96
C LEU A 372 -18.51 -0.61 11.69
N ALA A 373 -18.03 -1.81 11.85
CA ALA A 373 -16.66 -2.14 11.44
C ALA A 373 -16.68 -3.36 10.50
N ALA A 374 -15.69 -3.45 9.63
CA ALA A 374 -15.52 -4.59 8.73
C ALA A 374 -14.12 -5.19 8.89
N THR A 375 -14.05 -6.51 8.81
CA THR A 375 -12.78 -7.25 8.80
C THR A 375 -12.91 -8.51 7.94
N ASN A 376 -11.78 -8.92 7.36
CA ASN A 376 -11.66 -10.21 6.70
C ASN A 376 -11.13 -11.27 7.69
N ARG A 377 -10.63 -10.86 8.86
CA ARG A 377 -9.94 -11.72 9.83
C ARG A 377 -10.41 -11.43 11.27
N ALA A 378 -11.56 -11.93 11.63
CA ALA A 378 -12.06 -11.80 13.00
C ALA A 378 -11.18 -12.55 14.03
N ASP A 379 -10.50 -13.60 13.60
CA ASP A 379 -9.60 -14.45 14.40
C ASP A 379 -8.43 -13.69 15.02
N VAL A 380 -7.93 -12.64 14.34
CA VAL A 380 -6.80 -11.85 14.82
C VAL A 380 -7.18 -10.68 15.73
N LEU A 381 -8.48 -10.37 15.86
CA LEU A 381 -8.94 -9.22 16.62
C LEU A 381 -8.78 -9.41 18.15
N ASP A 382 -8.49 -8.31 18.83
CA ASP A 382 -8.46 -8.27 20.29
C ASP A 382 -9.86 -8.54 20.85
N ARG A 383 -9.96 -9.49 21.78
CA ARG A 383 -11.23 -9.87 22.43
C ARG A 383 -11.90 -8.71 23.17
N ALA A 384 -11.15 -7.67 23.53
CA ALA A 384 -11.69 -6.47 24.11
C ALA A 384 -12.65 -5.71 23.18
N LEU A 385 -12.44 -5.76 21.86
CA LEU A 385 -13.35 -5.16 20.89
C LEU A 385 -14.72 -5.85 20.83
N MET A 386 -14.76 -7.16 21.09
CA MET A 386 -15.96 -8.00 20.97
C MET A 386 -16.74 -8.13 22.30
N ARG A 387 -16.43 -7.30 23.30
CA ARG A 387 -17.17 -7.27 24.57
C ARG A 387 -18.47 -6.49 24.42
N ALA A 388 -19.47 -6.90 25.22
CA ALA A 388 -20.75 -6.20 25.29
C ALA A 388 -20.56 -4.68 25.56
N GLY A 389 -21.27 -3.85 24.80
CA GLY A 389 -21.14 -2.40 24.82
C GLY A 389 -20.10 -1.83 23.84
N ARG A 390 -19.50 -2.68 22.99
CA ARG A 390 -18.58 -2.33 21.89
C ARG A 390 -19.10 -2.93 20.58
N PHE A 391 -18.39 -3.91 19.97
CA PHE A 391 -18.94 -4.69 18.85
C PHE A 391 -19.63 -5.93 19.41
N ASP A 392 -20.81 -5.73 19.93
CA ASP A 392 -21.61 -6.77 20.58
C ASP A 392 -22.41 -7.64 19.61
N ARG A 393 -22.49 -7.22 18.35
CA ARG A 393 -23.05 -8.02 17.24
C ARG A 393 -21.96 -8.32 16.20
N GLN A 394 -21.89 -9.60 15.80
CA GLN A 394 -21.05 -10.07 14.71
C GLN A 394 -21.97 -10.57 13.60
N ILE A 395 -21.92 -9.91 12.46
CA ILE A 395 -22.75 -10.23 11.30
C ILE A 395 -21.85 -10.90 10.28
N GLN A 396 -22.14 -12.15 9.98
CA GLN A 396 -21.41 -12.91 8.98
C GLN A 396 -21.83 -12.46 7.58
N VAL A 397 -20.84 -12.20 6.72
CA VAL A 397 -21.02 -11.81 5.31
C VAL A 397 -20.28 -12.86 4.50
N GLU A 398 -20.95 -13.94 4.21
CA GLU A 398 -20.39 -15.13 3.56
C GLU A 398 -20.17 -14.92 2.05
N MET A 399 -19.54 -15.90 1.40
CA MET A 399 -19.47 -15.96 -0.06
C MET A 399 -20.88 -16.23 -0.62
N PRO A 400 -21.24 -15.59 -1.74
CA PRO A 400 -22.59 -15.73 -2.27
C PRO A 400 -22.86 -17.13 -2.80
N ASP A 401 -24.02 -17.68 -2.47
CA ASP A 401 -24.54 -18.93 -3.03
C ASP A 401 -24.96 -18.75 -4.52
N LEU A 402 -25.41 -19.81 -5.16
CA LEU A 402 -25.84 -19.78 -6.55
C LEU A 402 -26.95 -18.74 -6.79
N THR A 403 -27.93 -18.67 -5.87
CA THR A 403 -29.09 -17.76 -5.99
C THR A 403 -28.66 -16.31 -5.84
N GLU A 404 -27.78 -16.05 -4.90
CA GLU A 404 -27.21 -14.73 -4.67
C GLU A 404 -26.31 -14.30 -5.82
N ARG A 405 -25.45 -15.21 -6.38
CA ARG A 405 -24.64 -14.90 -7.56
C ARG A 405 -25.50 -14.52 -8.77
N LYS A 406 -26.65 -15.21 -8.98
CA LYS A 406 -27.64 -14.81 -10.02
C LYS A 406 -28.11 -13.38 -9.81
N ALA A 407 -28.48 -13.04 -8.58
CA ALA A 407 -28.91 -11.68 -8.23
C ALA A 407 -27.80 -10.64 -8.44
N ILE A 408 -26.55 -10.99 -8.06
CA ILE A 408 -25.38 -10.11 -8.24
C ILE A 408 -25.08 -9.90 -9.74
N PHE A 409 -25.08 -10.96 -10.55
CA PHE A 409 -24.94 -10.84 -12.01
C PHE A 409 -26.00 -9.89 -12.60
N LYS A 410 -27.26 -10.05 -12.20
CA LYS A 410 -28.36 -9.20 -12.67
C LYS A 410 -28.11 -7.72 -12.38
N VAL A 411 -27.50 -7.38 -11.25
CA VAL A 411 -27.14 -6.00 -10.90
C VAL A 411 -25.99 -5.51 -11.78
N HIS A 412 -24.90 -6.29 -11.88
CA HIS A 412 -23.70 -5.86 -12.61
C HIS A 412 -23.81 -5.94 -14.13
N MET A 413 -24.73 -6.74 -14.66
CA MET A 413 -25.05 -6.82 -16.09
C MET A 413 -25.96 -5.66 -16.55
N LYS A 414 -26.72 -5.04 -15.63
CA LYS A 414 -27.69 -3.98 -15.95
C LYS A 414 -27.12 -2.80 -16.76
N PRO A 415 -25.90 -2.28 -16.49
CA PRO A 415 -25.32 -1.20 -17.29
C PRO A 415 -24.74 -1.63 -18.63
N LEU A 416 -24.65 -2.93 -18.92
CA LEU A 416 -24.02 -3.46 -20.12
C LEU A 416 -25.00 -3.57 -21.28
N LYS A 417 -24.49 -3.43 -22.52
CA LYS A 417 -25.24 -3.76 -23.73
C LYS A 417 -25.05 -5.24 -24.04
N LEU A 418 -26.03 -6.03 -23.69
CA LEU A 418 -25.98 -7.48 -23.79
C LEU A 418 -26.60 -7.98 -25.09
N GLU A 419 -26.17 -9.16 -25.55
CA GLU A 419 -26.85 -9.94 -26.57
C GLU A 419 -28.25 -10.40 -26.07
N ILE A 420 -29.21 -10.48 -26.97
CA ILE A 420 -30.56 -10.94 -26.64
C ILE A 420 -30.53 -12.42 -26.23
N GLY A 421 -31.06 -12.72 -25.04
CA GLY A 421 -31.14 -14.09 -24.54
C GLY A 421 -29.95 -14.53 -23.69
N LEU A 422 -29.03 -13.62 -23.35
CA LEU A 422 -27.96 -13.93 -22.41
C LEU A 422 -28.54 -14.15 -20.99
N ASP A 423 -28.37 -15.36 -20.48
CA ASP A 423 -28.90 -15.78 -19.19
C ASP A 423 -27.84 -15.63 -18.08
N GLY A 424 -28.15 -14.80 -17.07
CA GLY A 424 -27.34 -14.66 -15.86
C GLY A 424 -27.28 -15.95 -15.02
N ASP A 425 -28.26 -16.81 -15.14
CA ASP A 425 -28.32 -18.09 -14.44
C ASP A 425 -27.18 -19.02 -14.90
N PHE A 426 -26.93 -19.05 -16.19
CA PHE A 426 -25.80 -19.81 -16.75
C PHE A 426 -24.46 -19.25 -16.21
N LEU A 427 -24.28 -17.93 -16.18
CA LEU A 427 -23.04 -17.32 -15.69
C LEU A 427 -22.80 -17.58 -14.19
N ALA A 428 -23.87 -17.55 -13.39
CA ALA A 428 -23.79 -17.86 -11.97
C ALA A 428 -23.36 -19.31 -11.70
N LYS A 429 -23.83 -20.25 -12.54
CA LYS A 429 -23.40 -21.66 -12.51
C LYS A 429 -21.92 -21.82 -12.88
N GLN A 430 -21.39 -20.98 -13.78
CA GLN A 430 -19.99 -21.03 -14.21
C GLN A 430 -19.00 -20.36 -13.24
N THR A 431 -19.48 -19.72 -12.18
CA THR A 431 -18.67 -18.95 -11.23
C THR A 431 -18.85 -19.38 -9.77
N PRO A 432 -18.71 -20.68 -9.44
CA PRO A 432 -18.79 -21.14 -8.05
C PRO A 432 -17.64 -20.53 -7.25
N GLY A 433 -17.92 -20.12 -6.02
CA GLY A 433 -16.92 -19.52 -5.11
C GLY A 433 -16.46 -18.12 -5.50
N PHE A 434 -17.10 -17.44 -6.47
CA PHE A 434 -16.81 -16.05 -6.78
C PHE A 434 -17.50 -15.12 -5.80
N SER A 435 -16.77 -14.12 -5.34
CA SER A 435 -17.32 -13.01 -4.56
C SER A 435 -18.09 -12.02 -5.46
N GLY A 436 -18.84 -11.12 -4.84
CA GLY A 436 -19.49 -10.03 -5.56
C GLY A 436 -18.52 -9.15 -6.34
N ALA A 437 -17.31 -8.93 -5.82
CA ALA A 437 -16.27 -8.17 -6.50
C ALA A 437 -15.72 -8.93 -7.72
N ASP A 438 -15.57 -10.25 -7.63
CA ASP A 438 -15.13 -11.07 -8.77
C ASP A 438 -16.17 -11.06 -9.89
N ILE A 439 -17.46 -11.14 -9.55
CA ILE A 439 -18.56 -11.06 -10.51
C ILE A 439 -18.60 -9.67 -11.20
N ALA A 440 -18.42 -8.61 -10.42
CA ALA A 440 -18.32 -7.26 -10.99
C ALA A 440 -17.14 -7.16 -11.97
N ASN A 441 -16.00 -7.77 -11.62
CA ASN A 441 -14.82 -7.82 -12.48
C ASN A 441 -15.07 -8.66 -13.73
N VAL A 442 -15.77 -9.80 -13.64
CA VAL A 442 -16.19 -10.59 -14.82
C VAL A 442 -17.01 -9.75 -15.78
N CYS A 443 -18.00 -9.04 -15.28
CA CYS A 443 -18.85 -8.18 -16.10
C CYS A 443 -18.07 -7.06 -16.81
N ASN A 444 -17.17 -6.43 -16.08
CA ASN A 444 -16.28 -5.40 -16.64
C ASN A 444 -15.31 -5.97 -17.68
N GLU A 445 -14.67 -7.09 -17.39
CA GLU A 445 -13.70 -7.72 -18.29
C GLU A 445 -14.37 -8.25 -19.57
N ALA A 446 -15.59 -8.81 -19.47
CA ALA A 446 -16.38 -9.22 -20.62
C ALA A 446 -16.67 -8.05 -21.57
N ALA A 447 -17.05 -6.88 -21.01
CA ALA A 447 -17.25 -5.67 -21.78
C ALA A 447 -15.96 -5.19 -22.46
N LEU A 448 -14.81 -5.27 -21.77
CA LEU A 448 -13.52 -4.92 -22.35
C LEU A 448 -13.08 -5.89 -23.47
N ILE A 449 -13.40 -7.18 -23.33
CA ILE A 449 -13.13 -8.21 -24.37
C ILE A 449 -14.00 -7.93 -25.60
N ALA A 450 -15.30 -7.69 -25.43
CA ALA A 450 -16.22 -7.35 -26.50
C ALA A 450 -15.78 -6.07 -27.25
N ALA A 451 -15.40 -5.03 -26.50
CA ALA A 451 -14.87 -3.79 -27.09
C ALA A 451 -13.59 -4.01 -27.89
N ARG A 452 -12.66 -4.82 -27.39
CA ARG A 452 -11.39 -5.18 -28.11
C ARG A 452 -11.65 -5.95 -29.38
N ARG A 453 -12.76 -6.71 -29.44
CA ARG A 453 -13.23 -7.43 -30.64
C ARG A 453 -14.09 -6.58 -31.56
N ASN A 454 -14.25 -5.27 -31.29
CA ASN A 454 -15.12 -4.34 -32.00
C ASN A 454 -16.58 -4.79 -32.12
N LYS A 455 -17.10 -5.48 -31.09
CA LYS A 455 -18.51 -5.89 -31.01
C LYS A 455 -19.37 -4.73 -30.51
N SER A 456 -20.65 -4.73 -30.87
CA SER A 456 -21.63 -3.76 -30.41
C SER A 456 -22.37 -4.17 -29.12
N THR A 457 -22.32 -5.46 -28.80
CA THR A 457 -22.95 -6.12 -27.65
C THR A 457 -21.98 -7.10 -27.02
N VAL A 458 -22.16 -7.34 -25.71
CA VAL A 458 -21.40 -8.37 -24.98
C VAL A 458 -22.13 -9.69 -25.12
N GLU A 459 -21.43 -10.70 -25.60
CA GLU A 459 -21.96 -12.04 -25.88
C GLU A 459 -21.55 -13.04 -24.79
N LYS A 460 -22.19 -14.19 -24.77
CA LYS A 460 -21.87 -15.30 -23.85
C LYS A 460 -20.37 -15.69 -23.90
N VAL A 461 -19.81 -15.74 -25.10
CA VAL A 461 -18.38 -16.08 -25.30
C VAL A 461 -17.44 -15.07 -24.62
N ASP A 462 -17.80 -13.79 -24.61
CA ASP A 462 -16.96 -12.76 -23.99
C ASP A 462 -16.96 -12.90 -22.47
N PHE A 463 -18.09 -13.32 -21.87
CA PHE A 463 -18.15 -13.65 -20.44
C PHE A 463 -17.32 -14.90 -20.09
N MET A 464 -17.40 -15.95 -20.93
CA MET A 464 -16.57 -17.15 -20.72
C MET A 464 -15.08 -16.82 -20.78
N ASP A 465 -14.66 -16.03 -21.76
CA ASP A 465 -13.27 -15.58 -21.88
C ASP A 465 -12.85 -14.67 -20.68
N ALA A 466 -13.77 -13.88 -20.14
CA ALA A 466 -13.55 -13.07 -18.95
C ALA A 466 -13.34 -13.93 -17.70
N ILE A 467 -14.21 -14.93 -17.49
CA ILE A 467 -14.07 -15.92 -16.41
C ILE A 467 -12.71 -16.61 -16.51
N ASP A 468 -12.38 -17.11 -17.69
CA ASP A 468 -11.08 -17.74 -17.96
C ASP A 468 -9.89 -16.85 -17.63
N ARG A 469 -9.99 -15.59 -18.01
CA ARG A 469 -8.94 -14.61 -17.76
C ARG A 469 -8.76 -14.30 -16.29
N ILE A 470 -9.84 -14.25 -15.52
CA ILE A 470 -9.81 -13.97 -14.07
C ILE A 470 -9.23 -15.16 -13.33
N ILE A 471 -9.64 -16.38 -13.66
CA ILE A 471 -9.17 -17.59 -12.95
C ILE A 471 -7.75 -17.98 -13.42
N GLY A 472 -7.51 -18.06 -14.74
CA GLY A 472 -6.27 -18.58 -15.33
C GLY A 472 -5.24 -17.50 -15.72
N GLY A 473 -5.64 -16.24 -15.78
CA GLY A 473 -4.81 -15.14 -16.27
C GLY A 473 -4.85 -15.01 -17.80
N LEU A 474 -3.98 -14.12 -18.31
CA LEU A 474 -3.87 -13.88 -19.77
C LEU A 474 -3.32 -15.08 -20.51
N GLU A 475 -3.93 -15.38 -21.66
CA GLU A 475 -3.43 -16.36 -22.62
C GLU A 475 -2.05 -15.96 -23.16
N LYS A 476 -1.10 -16.89 -23.10
CA LYS A 476 0.28 -16.67 -23.56
C LYS A 476 0.50 -17.30 -24.94
N ARG A 477 0.07 -16.63 -25.99
CA ARG A 477 0.22 -17.11 -27.38
C ARG A 477 1.68 -17.19 -27.84
N ASN A 478 2.58 -16.47 -27.21
CA ASN A 478 3.99 -16.41 -27.61
C ASN A 478 4.91 -17.36 -26.84
N LYS A 479 4.35 -18.25 -25.97
CA LYS A 479 5.17 -19.21 -25.27
C LYS A 479 5.52 -20.35 -26.22
N ILE A 480 6.79 -20.46 -26.55
CA ILE A 480 7.30 -21.56 -27.38
C ILE A 480 7.28 -22.81 -26.48
N ILE A 481 6.35 -23.72 -26.75
CA ILE A 481 6.27 -25.04 -26.12
C ILE A 481 6.71 -26.03 -27.22
N SER A 482 7.64 -26.90 -26.89
CA SER A 482 8.04 -27.95 -27.85
C SER A 482 6.87 -28.89 -28.12
N SER A 483 6.86 -29.49 -29.31
CA SER A 483 5.80 -30.47 -29.67
C SER A 483 5.74 -31.65 -28.70
N SER A 484 6.89 -32.06 -28.15
CA SER A 484 6.98 -33.11 -27.15
C SER A 484 6.35 -32.68 -25.81
N GLU A 485 6.64 -31.47 -25.33
CA GLU A 485 6.03 -30.93 -24.09
C GLU A 485 4.53 -30.75 -24.28
N LYS A 486 4.08 -30.20 -25.42
CA LYS A 486 2.64 -30.05 -25.69
C LYS A 486 1.91 -31.40 -25.61
N LYS A 487 2.55 -32.48 -26.09
CA LYS A 487 2.02 -33.82 -25.99
C LYS A 487 1.90 -34.30 -24.53
N VAL A 488 2.93 -34.10 -23.73
CA VAL A 488 2.92 -34.47 -22.32
C VAL A 488 1.82 -33.72 -21.58
N ILE A 489 1.68 -32.40 -21.80
CA ILE A 489 0.63 -31.58 -21.19
C ILE A 489 -0.77 -32.10 -21.59
N ALA A 490 -0.98 -32.42 -22.87
CA ALA A 490 -2.27 -32.89 -23.35
C ALA A 490 -2.70 -34.19 -22.67
N TYR A 491 -1.79 -35.14 -22.53
CA TYR A 491 -2.10 -36.39 -21.84
C TYR A 491 -2.26 -36.21 -20.33
N HIS A 492 -1.49 -35.31 -19.71
CA HIS A 492 -1.64 -34.93 -18.31
C HIS A 492 -3.05 -34.39 -18.04
N GLU A 493 -3.48 -33.38 -18.78
CA GLU A 493 -4.81 -32.76 -18.63
C GLU A 493 -5.94 -33.75 -18.99
N SER A 494 -5.71 -34.63 -20.00
CA SER A 494 -6.63 -35.69 -20.34
C SER A 494 -6.78 -36.73 -19.22
N GLY A 495 -5.70 -36.98 -18.44
CA GLY A 495 -5.71 -37.83 -17.29
C GLY A 495 -6.63 -37.32 -16.18
N HIS A 496 -6.51 -36.02 -15.87
CA HIS A 496 -7.42 -35.37 -14.93
C HIS A 496 -8.88 -35.48 -15.37
N ALA A 497 -9.15 -35.20 -16.65
CA ALA A 497 -10.50 -35.24 -17.21
C ALA A 497 -11.09 -36.63 -17.19
N ALA A 498 -10.33 -37.64 -17.61
CA ALA A 498 -10.79 -39.04 -17.68
C ALA A 498 -11.09 -39.61 -16.29
N VAL A 499 -10.20 -39.39 -15.32
CA VAL A 499 -10.42 -39.89 -13.94
C VAL A 499 -11.62 -39.20 -13.31
N SER A 500 -11.73 -37.86 -13.48
CA SER A 500 -12.89 -37.14 -12.96
C SER A 500 -14.22 -37.58 -13.58
N TRP A 501 -14.23 -37.90 -14.87
CA TRP A 501 -15.43 -38.38 -15.56
C TRP A 501 -15.94 -39.75 -15.03
N LEU A 502 -15.01 -40.61 -14.66
CA LEU A 502 -15.25 -41.99 -14.28
C LEU A 502 -15.42 -42.19 -12.76
N LEU A 503 -15.25 -41.17 -11.95
CA LEU A 503 -15.47 -41.20 -10.50
C LEU A 503 -16.83 -40.60 -10.11
N GLU A 504 -17.48 -41.24 -9.13
CA GLU A 504 -18.81 -40.85 -8.67
C GLU A 504 -18.83 -39.45 -8.06
N HIS A 505 -17.88 -39.20 -7.16
CA HIS A 505 -17.89 -37.98 -6.34
C HIS A 505 -16.95 -36.90 -6.82
N ALA A 506 -16.26 -37.13 -7.94
CA ALA A 506 -15.42 -36.08 -8.53
C ALA A 506 -16.29 -35.00 -9.19
N HIS A 507 -15.79 -33.76 -9.11
CA HIS A 507 -16.50 -32.60 -9.66
C HIS A 507 -16.73 -32.73 -11.17
N PRO A 508 -17.90 -32.33 -11.69
CA PRO A 508 -18.17 -32.32 -13.11
C PRO A 508 -17.19 -31.44 -13.86
N LEU A 509 -16.68 -31.95 -14.97
CA LEU A 509 -15.76 -31.21 -15.82
C LEU A 509 -16.51 -30.24 -16.71
N VAL A 510 -16.06 -29.00 -16.78
CA VAL A 510 -16.56 -27.97 -17.69
C VAL A 510 -15.80 -27.98 -19.02
N LYS A 511 -14.47 -27.91 -18.93
CA LYS A 511 -13.56 -27.92 -20.08
C LYS A 511 -12.15 -28.28 -19.68
N VAL A 512 -11.36 -28.69 -20.66
CA VAL A 512 -9.91 -28.90 -20.55
C VAL A 512 -9.21 -28.11 -21.62
N THR A 513 -8.07 -27.52 -21.31
CA THR A 513 -7.29 -26.75 -22.26
C THR A 513 -5.79 -26.96 -22.06
N ILE A 514 -5.07 -26.98 -23.15
CA ILE A 514 -3.61 -26.96 -23.19
C ILE A 514 -3.05 -25.60 -23.61
N VAL A 515 -3.91 -24.60 -23.72
CA VAL A 515 -3.48 -23.23 -24.01
C VAL A 515 -2.89 -22.63 -22.74
N PRO A 516 -1.60 -22.22 -22.74
CA PRO A 516 -0.95 -21.70 -21.54
C PRO A 516 -1.57 -20.40 -21.04
N ARG A 517 -1.88 -20.35 -19.75
CA ARG A 517 -2.42 -19.16 -19.08
C ARG A 517 -1.64 -18.88 -17.79
N GLY A 518 -1.26 -17.63 -17.57
CA GLY A 518 -0.55 -17.26 -16.34
C GLY A 518 0.72 -18.09 -16.10
N LYS A 519 0.73 -18.90 -15.03
CA LYS A 519 1.81 -19.85 -14.70
C LYS A 519 1.54 -21.26 -15.20
N ALA A 520 0.28 -21.60 -15.47
CA ALA A 520 -0.14 -22.93 -15.91
C ALA A 520 0.18 -23.18 -17.39
N LEU A 521 0.53 -24.43 -17.71
CA LEU A 521 0.79 -24.89 -19.08
C LEU A 521 -0.46 -25.46 -19.72
N GLY A 522 -1.39 -25.99 -18.91
CA GLY A 522 -2.70 -26.45 -19.24
C GLY A 522 -3.62 -26.28 -18.02
N ALA A 523 -4.90 -26.59 -18.15
CA ALA A 523 -5.84 -26.59 -17.05
C ALA A 523 -7.08 -27.40 -17.37
N ALA A 524 -7.51 -28.23 -16.41
CA ALA A 524 -8.82 -28.82 -16.36
C ALA A 524 -9.73 -27.99 -15.45
N TRP A 525 -10.88 -27.61 -15.96
CA TRP A 525 -11.84 -26.74 -15.27
C TRP A 525 -13.01 -27.57 -14.79
N TYR A 526 -13.26 -27.53 -13.49
CA TYR A 526 -14.32 -28.26 -12.84
C TYR A 526 -15.38 -27.28 -12.33
N LEU A 527 -16.60 -27.77 -12.18
CA LEU A 527 -17.67 -27.09 -11.48
C LEU A 527 -17.76 -27.66 -10.07
N PRO A 528 -17.12 -27.03 -9.07
CA PRO A 528 -17.20 -27.52 -7.71
C PRO A 528 -18.64 -27.38 -7.22
N GLU A 529 -19.15 -28.43 -6.59
CA GLU A 529 -20.43 -28.36 -5.90
C GLU A 529 -20.28 -27.58 -4.59
N GLU A 530 -21.25 -26.73 -4.30
CA GLU A 530 -21.35 -26.05 -3.01
C GLU A 530 -21.83 -27.03 -1.95
N ARG A 531 -20.90 -27.64 -1.23
CA ARG A 531 -21.15 -28.59 -0.14
C ARG A 531 -20.71 -28.03 1.18
N GLN A 532 -21.56 -28.12 2.19
CA GLN A 532 -21.26 -27.76 3.59
C GLN A 532 -20.51 -28.88 4.32
N ILE A 533 -20.79 -30.14 3.94
CA ILE A 533 -20.21 -31.32 4.56
C ILE A 533 -19.65 -32.22 3.46
N THR A 534 -18.43 -32.71 3.64
CA THR A 534 -17.74 -33.57 2.68
C THR A 534 -17.40 -34.91 3.36
N THR A 535 -17.70 -36.03 2.69
CA THR A 535 -17.38 -37.38 3.20
C THR A 535 -15.96 -37.79 2.84
N PHE A 536 -15.49 -38.89 3.46
CA PHE A 536 -14.19 -39.49 3.14
C PHE A 536 -14.10 -39.88 1.66
N GLU A 537 -15.14 -40.52 1.12
CA GLU A 537 -15.19 -40.98 -0.26
C GLU A 537 -15.12 -39.81 -1.24
N GLN A 538 -15.80 -38.73 -0.96
CA GLN A 538 -15.78 -37.51 -1.78
C GLN A 538 -14.37 -36.88 -1.83
N MET A 539 -13.73 -36.73 -0.68
CA MET A 539 -12.36 -36.18 -0.62
C MET A 539 -11.35 -37.13 -1.28
N PHE A 540 -11.56 -38.44 -1.13
CA PHE A 540 -10.70 -39.46 -1.73
C PHE A 540 -10.80 -39.48 -3.26
N ASP A 541 -12.02 -39.37 -3.82
CA ASP A 541 -12.25 -39.25 -5.27
C ASP A 541 -11.66 -37.97 -5.84
N GLU A 542 -11.75 -36.87 -5.09
CA GLU A 542 -11.13 -35.61 -5.48
C GLU A 542 -9.60 -35.73 -5.54
N ILE A 543 -8.95 -36.29 -4.52
CA ILE A 543 -7.51 -36.60 -4.53
C ILE A 543 -7.15 -37.51 -5.72
N THR A 544 -7.95 -38.52 -5.97
CA THR A 544 -7.74 -39.48 -7.08
C THR A 544 -7.79 -38.77 -8.44
N SER A 545 -8.75 -37.89 -8.64
CA SER A 545 -8.90 -37.08 -9.86
C SER A 545 -7.71 -36.12 -10.09
N VAL A 546 -7.24 -35.50 -9.03
CA VAL A 546 -6.06 -34.62 -9.09
C VAL A 546 -4.77 -35.39 -9.41
N LEU A 547 -4.67 -36.65 -9.01
CA LEU A 547 -3.54 -37.52 -9.37
C LEU A 547 -3.62 -38.10 -10.78
N GLY A 548 -4.76 -37.94 -11.45
CA GLY A 548 -5.02 -38.46 -12.79
C GLY A 548 -4.01 -37.99 -13.85
N GLY A 549 -3.57 -36.71 -13.79
CA GLY A 549 -2.59 -36.17 -14.72
C GLY A 549 -1.24 -36.88 -14.64
N ARG A 550 -0.71 -37.08 -13.44
CA ARG A 550 0.55 -37.78 -13.20
C ARG A 550 0.45 -39.26 -13.56
N ALA A 551 -0.72 -39.91 -13.28
CA ALA A 551 -0.96 -41.28 -13.64
C ALA A 551 -1.01 -41.47 -15.16
N ALA A 552 -1.61 -40.55 -15.90
CA ALA A 552 -1.62 -40.56 -17.35
C ALA A 552 -0.23 -40.44 -17.97
N GLU A 553 0.63 -39.55 -17.42
CA GLU A 553 2.03 -39.44 -17.86
C GLU A 553 2.75 -40.81 -17.74
N GLU A 554 2.64 -41.47 -16.59
CA GLU A 554 3.30 -42.75 -16.34
C GLU A 554 2.78 -43.86 -17.27
N ILE A 555 1.48 -43.93 -17.49
CA ILE A 555 0.85 -44.98 -18.33
C ILE A 555 1.21 -44.81 -19.83
N ILE A 556 1.31 -43.58 -20.30
CA ILE A 556 1.51 -43.29 -21.72
C ILE A 556 2.99 -43.21 -22.11
N PHE A 557 3.82 -42.57 -21.23
CA PHE A 557 5.21 -42.30 -21.54
C PHE A 557 6.22 -43.11 -20.73
N ASP A 558 5.75 -43.93 -19.77
CA ASP A 558 6.59 -44.69 -18.83
C ASP A 558 7.56 -43.76 -18.04
N THR A 559 7.20 -42.50 -17.90
CA THR A 559 7.96 -41.44 -17.21
C THR A 559 7.01 -40.46 -16.55
N ILE A 560 7.53 -39.77 -15.53
CA ILE A 560 6.80 -38.72 -14.79
C ILE A 560 7.56 -37.40 -14.90
N SER A 561 6.81 -36.29 -14.96
CA SER A 561 7.38 -34.97 -15.14
C SER A 561 7.24 -34.10 -13.87
N THR A 562 7.89 -32.95 -13.89
CA THR A 562 7.73 -31.91 -12.86
C THR A 562 6.44 -31.11 -13.00
N GLY A 563 5.65 -31.35 -14.05
CA GLY A 563 4.40 -30.66 -14.33
C GLY A 563 3.35 -30.79 -13.23
N ALA A 564 3.33 -31.95 -12.57
CA ALA A 564 2.39 -32.26 -11.48
C ALA A 564 2.70 -31.59 -10.12
N LEU A 565 3.61 -30.60 -10.03
CA LEU A 565 4.00 -29.99 -8.76
C LEU A 565 2.80 -29.42 -8.00
N ASN A 566 1.94 -28.64 -8.67
CA ASN A 566 0.78 -28.02 -8.06
C ASN A 566 -0.25 -29.04 -7.60
N ASP A 567 -0.41 -30.13 -8.36
CA ASP A 567 -1.35 -31.20 -8.04
C ASP A 567 -0.87 -31.97 -6.82
N LEU A 568 0.41 -32.28 -6.74
CA LEU A 568 1.00 -32.91 -5.56
C LEU A 568 0.89 -32.02 -4.31
N GLU A 569 1.04 -30.70 -4.45
CA GLU A 569 0.84 -29.76 -3.34
C GLU A 569 -0.61 -29.80 -2.84
N LYS A 570 -1.59 -29.75 -3.75
CA LYS A 570 -3.02 -29.83 -3.40
C LYS A 570 -3.35 -31.14 -2.72
N VAL A 571 -2.94 -32.25 -3.33
CA VAL A 571 -3.16 -33.60 -2.81
C VAL A 571 -2.55 -33.77 -1.42
N THR A 572 -1.33 -33.31 -1.22
CA THR A 572 -0.65 -33.39 0.09
C THR A 572 -1.40 -32.62 1.17
N LYS A 573 -1.82 -31.37 0.87
CA LYS A 573 -2.59 -30.55 1.80
C LYS A 573 -3.94 -31.20 2.16
N GLN A 574 -4.62 -31.73 1.16
CA GLN A 574 -5.92 -32.36 1.35
C GLN A 574 -5.82 -33.68 2.12
N ALA A 575 -4.85 -34.53 1.78
CA ALA A 575 -4.60 -35.79 2.50
C ALA A 575 -4.17 -35.51 3.96
N TYR A 576 -3.34 -34.49 4.20
CA TYR A 576 -2.97 -34.09 5.54
C TYR A 576 -4.17 -33.59 6.35
N ALA A 577 -5.06 -32.80 5.73
CA ALA A 577 -6.31 -32.37 6.37
C ALA A 577 -7.24 -33.54 6.73
N MET A 578 -7.37 -34.52 5.84
CA MET A 578 -8.16 -35.74 6.12
C MET A 578 -7.62 -36.52 7.31
N VAL A 579 -6.29 -36.68 7.41
CA VAL A 579 -5.64 -37.49 8.44
C VAL A 579 -5.53 -36.72 9.76
N ALA A 580 -5.12 -35.45 9.73
CA ALA A 580 -4.73 -34.70 10.93
C ALA A 580 -5.80 -33.74 11.44
N TYR A 581 -6.70 -33.23 10.57
CA TYR A 581 -7.65 -32.17 10.95
C TYR A 581 -9.09 -32.70 11.10
N PHE A 582 -9.56 -33.54 10.17
CA PHE A 582 -10.96 -33.94 10.13
C PHE A 582 -11.24 -35.24 10.87
N GLY A 583 -10.21 -35.93 11.39
CA GLY A 583 -10.38 -37.19 12.10
C GLY A 583 -10.89 -38.33 11.22
N LEU A 584 -10.66 -38.25 9.90
CA LEU A 584 -11.13 -39.24 8.92
C LEU A 584 -10.21 -40.47 8.79
N ASN A 585 -9.23 -40.62 9.66
CA ASN A 585 -8.27 -41.73 9.66
C ASN A 585 -8.45 -42.60 10.87
N LYS A 586 -8.50 -43.94 10.67
CA LYS A 586 -8.74 -44.91 11.75
C LYS A 586 -7.58 -45.02 12.75
N LYS A 587 -6.32 -44.77 12.34
CA LYS A 587 -5.16 -44.88 13.24
C LYS A 587 -5.01 -43.66 14.12
N ILE A 588 -5.30 -42.46 13.60
CA ILE A 588 -5.30 -41.22 14.37
C ILE A 588 -6.57 -41.13 15.22
N GLY A 589 -7.70 -41.66 14.73
CA GLY A 589 -8.97 -41.66 15.42
C GLY A 589 -9.68 -40.29 15.38
N ASN A 590 -10.59 -40.08 16.33
CA ASN A 590 -11.43 -38.87 16.40
C ASN A 590 -10.71 -37.69 17.08
N ILE A 591 -9.50 -37.41 16.66
CA ILE A 591 -8.68 -36.31 17.17
C ILE A 591 -8.45 -35.31 16.05
N SER A 592 -8.60 -34.00 16.36
CA SER A 592 -8.25 -32.92 15.46
C SER A 592 -7.03 -32.17 15.98
N TYR A 593 -6.02 -32.04 15.15
CA TYR A 593 -4.84 -31.23 15.39
C TYR A 593 -4.94 -29.87 14.68
N TYR A 594 -6.14 -29.50 14.26
CA TYR A 594 -6.40 -28.19 13.66
C TYR A 594 -6.40 -27.10 14.72
N ASP A 595 -5.63 -26.04 14.50
CA ASP A 595 -5.63 -24.86 15.36
C ASP A 595 -6.47 -23.76 14.72
N SER A 596 -7.71 -23.61 15.18
CA SER A 596 -8.62 -22.56 14.72
C SER A 596 -8.20 -21.14 15.17
N SER A 597 -7.24 -21.03 16.10
CA SER A 597 -6.76 -19.73 16.60
C SER A 597 -5.74 -19.07 15.67
N GLY A 598 -5.22 -19.80 14.67
CA GLY A 598 -4.16 -19.33 13.75
C GLY A 598 -2.83 -19.03 14.43
N GLN A 599 -2.66 -19.37 15.73
CA GLN A 599 -1.44 -19.09 16.47
C GLN A 599 -0.36 -20.14 16.24
N SER A 600 -0.70 -21.28 15.68
CA SER A 600 0.26 -22.37 15.42
C SER A 600 1.32 -22.02 14.37
N GLU A 601 1.08 -21.07 13.48
CA GLU A 601 2.08 -20.58 12.51
C GLU A 601 3.32 -19.97 13.21
N TYR A 602 3.18 -19.54 14.46
CA TYR A 602 4.25 -18.92 15.26
C TYR A 602 4.85 -19.85 16.32
N HIS A 603 4.28 -21.08 16.49
CA HIS A 603 4.83 -22.07 17.40
C HIS A 603 5.65 -23.09 16.62
N PHE A 604 6.96 -23.12 16.90
CA PHE A 604 7.88 -24.15 16.37
C PHE A 604 7.62 -25.56 16.89
N THR A 605 6.63 -25.74 17.79
CA THR A 605 6.30 -27.02 18.39
C THR A 605 4.97 -27.53 17.82
N LYS A 606 5.01 -28.69 17.18
CA LYS A 606 3.83 -29.43 16.74
C LYS A 606 2.97 -29.79 17.97
N PRO A 607 1.62 -29.76 17.88
CA PRO A 607 0.72 -30.09 19.02
C PRO A 607 0.64 -31.59 19.33
N TYR A 608 1.56 -32.39 18.82
CA TYR A 608 1.61 -33.86 18.96
C TYR A 608 3.04 -34.38 19.08
N SER A 609 3.17 -35.60 19.59
CA SER A 609 4.47 -36.27 19.78
C SER A 609 5.11 -36.67 18.44
N GLU A 610 6.42 -36.94 18.46
CA GLU A 610 7.15 -37.41 17.27
C GLU A 610 6.59 -38.78 16.78
N HIS A 611 6.12 -39.61 17.66
CA HIS A 611 5.45 -40.85 17.27
C HIS A 611 4.17 -40.57 16.46
N THR A 612 3.33 -39.66 16.92
CA THR A 612 2.13 -39.22 16.19
C THR A 612 2.47 -38.57 14.87
N ALA A 613 3.52 -37.73 14.83
CA ALA A 613 4.02 -37.13 13.59
C ALA A 613 4.36 -38.19 12.56
N LYS A 614 5.12 -39.21 12.96
CA LYS A 614 5.48 -40.33 12.09
C LYS A 614 4.25 -41.09 11.60
N THR A 615 3.27 -41.36 12.48
CA THR A 615 2.02 -42.01 12.09
C THR A 615 1.23 -41.16 11.09
N ILE A 616 1.16 -39.83 11.26
CA ILE A 616 0.51 -38.93 10.31
C ILE A 616 1.22 -39.00 8.94
N ASP A 617 2.54 -38.93 8.91
CA ASP A 617 3.33 -39.00 7.67
C ASP A 617 3.10 -40.33 6.93
N GLU A 618 3.11 -41.43 7.65
CA GLU A 618 2.85 -42.79 7.09
C GLU A 618 1.42 -42.90 6.52
N GLU A 619 0.41 -42.39 7.24
CA GLU A 619 -0.99 -42.49 6.80
C GLU A 619 -1.28 -41.52 5.63
N VAL A 620 -0.71 -40.33 5.62
CA VAL A 620 -0.81 -39.38 4.48
C VAL A 620 -0.18 -40.02 3.23
N SER A 621 1.02 -40.61 3.35
CA SER A 621 1.69 -41.27 2.23
C SER A 621 0.89 -42.46 1.73
N ALA A 622 0.36 -43.30 2.63
CA ALA A 622 -0.45 -44.45 2.28
C ALA A 622 -1.78 -44.07 1.59
N LEU A 623 -2.41 -42.99 2.03
CA LEU A 623 -3.64 -42.45 1.43
C LEU A 623 -3.40 -41.97 0.00
N ILE A 624 -2.35 -41.18 -0.21
CA ILE A 624 -1.95 -40.65 -1.53
C ILE A 624 -1.61 -41.81 -2.47
N GLU A 625 -0.82 -42.77 -2.01
CA GLU A 625 -0.43 -43.93 -2.82
C GLU A 625 -1.64 -44.78 -3.21
N LYS A 626 -2.62 -44.97 -2.29
CA LYS A 626 -3.86 -45.65 -2.58
C LYS A 626 -4.69 -44.94 -3.65
N ALA A 627 -4.78 -43.61 -3.56
CA ALA A 627 -5.49 -42.80 -4.56
C ALA A 627 -4.76 -42.82 -5.93
N TYR A 628 -3.44 -42.79 -5.91
CA TYR A 628 -2.62 -42.87 -7.13
C TYR A 628 -2.78 -44.20 -7.85
N ARG A 629 -2.77 -45.34 -7.13
CA ARG A 629 -3.04 -46.66 -7.69
C ARG A 629 -4.43 -46.72 -8.32
N ARG A 630 -5.45 -46.21 -7.61
CA ARG A 630 -6.82 -46.17 -8.14
C ARG A 630 -6.90 -45.35 -9.44
N ALA A 631 -6.24 -44.22 -9.51
CA ALA A 631 -6.16 -43.41 -10.76
C ALA A 631 -5.51 -44.23 -11.91
N LYS A 632 -4.39 -44.91 -11.60
CA LYS A 632 -3.71 -45.79 -12.59
C LYS A 632 -4.59 -46.96 -13.04
N ASP A 633 -5.30 -47.60 -12.15
CA ASP A 633 -6.19 -48.71 -12.49
C ASP A 633 -7.29 -48.23 -13.44
N ILE A 634 -7.98 -47.13 -13.11
CA ILE A 634 -9.01 -46.52 -13.96
C ILE A 634 -8.46 -46.16 -15.37
N LEU A 635 -7.31 -45.51 -15.43
CA LEU A 635 -6.74 -45.09 -16.69
C LEU A 635 -6.19 -46.26 -17.51
N SER A 636 -5.68 -47.30 -16.86
CA SER A 636 -5.18 -48.50 -17.54
C SER A 636 -6.33 -49.28 -18.19
N GLU A 637 -7.47 -49.39 -17.52
CA GLU A 637 -8.69 -50.02 -18.07
C GLU A 637 -9.24 -49.24 -19.26
N GLN A 638 -9.10 -47.94 -19.29
CA GLN A 638 -9.60 -47.03 -20.35
C GLN A 638 -8.49 -46.44 -21.23
N ARG A 639 -7.36 -47.13 -21.34
CA ARG A 639 -6.14 -46.61 -22.01
C ARG A 639 -6.39 -46.12 -23.44
N GLU A 640 -7.19 -46.85 -24.21
CA GLU A 640 -7.50 -46.47 -25.60
C GLU A 640 -8.29 -45.17 -25.67
N LYS A 641 -9.27 -45.00 -24.77
CA LYS A 641 -10.06 -43.75 -24.68
C LYS A 641 -9.23 -42.58 -24.18
N LEU A 642 -8.30 -42.81 -23.24
CA LEU A 642 -7.35 -41.81 -22.80
C LEU A 642 -6.49 -41.32 -23.99
N ILE A 643 -6.01 -42.21 -24.86
CA ILE A 643 -5.26 -41.84 -26.01
C ILE A 643 -6.11 -41.02 -26.98
N GLN A 644 -7.36 -41.45 -27.27
CA GLN A 644 -8.27 -40.70 -28.13
C GLN A 644 -8.54 -39.29 -27.59
N LEU A 645 -8.73 -39.14 -26.25
CA LEU A 645 -8.95 -37.85 -25.63
C LEU A 645 -7.72 -36.97 -25.73
N GLY A 646 -6.51 -37.51 -25.49
CA GLY A 646 -5.24 -36.78 -25.60
C GLY A 646 -4.97 -36.28 -27.04
N GLU A 647 -5.24 -37.10 -28.04
CA GLU A 647 -5.13 -36.71 -29.44
C GLU A 647 -6.15 -35.64 -29.81
N LEU A 648 -7.40 -35.78 -29.40
CA LEU A 648 -8.46 -34.78 -29.59
C LEU A 648 -8.08 -33.43 -28.95
N LEU A 649 -7.49 -33.47 -27.74
CA LEU A 649 -7.04 -32.27 -27.04
C LEU A 649 -5.84 -31.62 -27.72
N LEU A 650 -4.94 -32.41 -28.34
CA LEU A 650 -3.83 -31.88 -29.16
C LEU A 650 -4.33 -31.17 -30.41
N GLU A 651 -5.39 -31.69 -31.03
CA GLU A 651 -5.98 -31.13 -32.26
C GLU A 651 -6.81 -29.86 -31.94
N LYS A 652 -7.70 -29.92 -30.96
CA LYS A 652 -8.64 -28.84 -30.65
C LYS A 652 -8.08 -27.77 -29.69
N GLU A 653 -7.01 -28.10 -28.95
CA GLU A 653 -6.42 -27.31 -27.85
C GLU A 653 -7.37 -27.04 -26.67
N VAL A 654 -8.66 -27.11 -26.88
CA VAL A 654 -9.73 -26.99 -25.87
C VAL A 654 -10.81 -28.03 -26.16
N ILE A 655 -11.18 -28.80 -25.15
CA ILE A 655 -12.28 -29.77 -25.19
C ILE A 655 -13.30 -29.43 -24.11
N PHE A 656 -14.56 -29.80 -24.39
CA PHE A 656 -15.69 -29.56 -23.51
C PHE A 656 -16.35 -30.89 -23.10
N ARG A 657 -17.34 -30.79 -22.24
CA ARG A 657 -18.12 -31.96 -21.76
C ARG A 657 -18.61 -32.85 -22.90
N ASP A 658 -19.17 -32.27 -23.98
CA ASP A 658 -19.69 -33.01 -25.13
C ASP A 658 -18.61 -33.87 -25.82
N ASP A 659 -17.36 -33.48 -25.78
CA ASP A 659 -16.24 -34.22 -26.31
C ASP A 659 -15.90 -35.42 -25.45
N LEU A 660 -16.02 -35.28 -24.10
CA LEU A 660 -15.87 -36.42 -23.17
C LEU A 660 -17.00 -37.43 -23.33
N GLU A 661 -18.24 -36.97 -23.46
CA GLU A 661 -19.40 -37.84 -23.73
C GLU A 661 -19.21 -38.64 -25.01
N ARG A 662 -18.65 -38.05 -26.05
CA ARG A 662 -18.35 -38.72 -27.30
C ARG A 662 -17.28 -39.80 -27.16
N VAL A 663 -16.26 -39.60 -26.33
CA VAL A 663 -15.14 -40.52 -26.14
C VAL A 663 -15.47 -41.61 -25.08
N PHE A 664 -16.02 -41.22 -23.93
CA PHE A 664 -16.27 -42.13 -22.80
C PHE A 664 -17.68 -42.64 -22.73
N GLY A 665 -18.66 -42.03 -23.42
CA GLY A 665 -20.10 -42.24 -23.25
C GLY A 665 -20.67 -41.31 -22.18
N GLU A 666 -21.98 -41.43 -21.93
CA GLU A 666 -22.62 -40.70 -20.82
C GLU A 666 -21.89 -40.98 -19.51
N ARG A 667 -21.80 -39.95 -18.66
CA ARG A 667 -21.19 -40.11 -17.34
C ARG A 667 -21.95 -41.17 -16.56
N PRO A 668 -21.27 -42.20 -15.98
CA PRO A 668 -21.94 -43.33 -15.32
C PRO A 668 -22.75 -42.91 -14.09
N TYR A 669 -22.49 -41.74 -13.56
CA TYR A 669 -23.13 -41.21 -12.36
C TYR A 669 -23.93 -39.95 -12.68
N PRO A 670 -25.16 -39.80 -12.08
CA PRO A 670 -25.98 -38.62 -12.33
C PRO A 670 -25.26 -37.33 -11.89
N ASP A 671 -25.42 -36.27 -12.69
CA ASP A 671 -24.95 -34.96 -12.25
C ASP A 671 -25.70 -34.55 -10.99
N PRO A 672 -24.98 -34.12 -9.96
CA PRO A 672 -25.59 -33.71 -8.69
C PRO A 672 -26.59 -32.55 -8.82
N GLU A 673 -26.47 -31.71 -9.83
CA GLU A 673 -27.47 -30.69 -10.14
C GLU A 673 -28.83 -31.26 -10.54
N ASN A 674 -28.83 -32.29 -11.36
CA ASN A 674 -30.08 -32.95 -11.81
C ASN A 674 -30.82 -33.66 -10.65
N VAL A 675 -30.05 -34.15 -9.66
CA VAL A 675 -30.62 -34.78 -8.46
C VAL A 675 -31.30 -33.71 -7.58
N ARG A 676 -30.69 -32.58 -7.37
CA ARG A 676 -31.27 -31.48 -6.57
C ARG A 676 -32.50 -30.83 -7.21
N GLU A 677 -32.52 -30.66 -8.53
CA GLU A 677 -33.71 -30.16 -9.22
C GLU A 677 -34.90 -31.11 -9.10
N GLN A 678 -34.64 -32.43 -9.12
CA GLN A 678 -35.65 -33.44 -8.89
C GLN A 678 -36.14 -33.48 -7.43
N GLU A 679 -35.26 -33.37 -6.44
CA GLU A 679 -35.64 -33.32 -5.03
C GLU A 679 -36.43 -32.06 -4.67
N VAL A 680 -36.02 -30.90 -5.18
CA VAL A 680 -36.76 -29.62 -5.00
C VAL A 680 -38.10 -29.69 -5.74
N GLY A 681 -38.16 -30.32 -6.89
CA GLY A 681 -39.40 -30.58 -7.64
C GLY A 681 -40.37 -31.46 -6.88
N VAL A 682 -39.87 -32.54 -6.27
CA VAL A 682 -40.67 -33.47 -5.45
C VAL A 682 -41.11 -32.81 -4.14
N GLY A 683 -40.24 -32.02 -3.50
CA GLY A 683 -40.61 -31.29 -2.29
C GLY A 683 -41.68 -30.21 -2.51
N ARG A 684 -41.67 -29.54 -3.66
CA ARG A 684 -42.71 -28.58 -4.06
C ARG A 684 -44.02 -29.28 -4.43
N ALA A 685 -43.96 -30.46 -5.08
CA ALA A 685 -45.14 -31.25 -5.41
C ALA A 685 -45.82 -31.82 -4.16
N SER A 686 -45.04 -32.25 -3.15
CA SER A 686 -45.58 -32.75 -1.88
C SER A 686 -46.19 -31.65 -1.01
N ALA A 687 -45.59 -30.44 -1.04
CA ALA A 687 -46.13 -29.26 -0.33
C ALA A 687 -47.41 -28.71 -0.98
N ALA A 688 -47.55 -28.83 -2.31
CA ALA A 688 -48.78 -28.48 -3.01
C ALA A 688 -49.92 -29.50 -2.79
N ALA A 689 -49.59 -30.77 -2.63
CA ALA A 689 -50.56 -31.84 -2.35
C ALA A 689 -51.10 -31.84 -0.91
N GLY A 690 -50.42 -31.14 0.02
CA GLY A 690 -50.82 -31.06 1.43
C GLY A 690 -51.78 -29.96 1.80
N GLN A 691 -52.21 -29.07 0.82
CA GLN A 691 -53.09 -27.92 1.08
C GLN A 691 -54.56 -28.14 0.78
N ASP A 692 -54.98 -29.31 0.26
CA ASP A 692 -56.38 -29.64 -0.06
C ASP A 692 -57.02 -30.63 0.94
N THR A 693 -57.05 -30.28 2.24
CA THR A 693 -57.92 -30.90 3.22
C THR A 693 -58.80 -29.80 3.87
N PRO A 694 -60.11 -29.85 3.70
CA PRO A 694 -61.00 -28.88 4.33
C PRO A 694 -61.10 -29.08 5.85
N PRO A 695 -61.30 -28.05 6.66
CA PRO A 695 -61.35 -28.20 8.11
C PRO A 695 -62.63 -28.91 8.51
N GLY A 696 -62.48 -30.21 8.89
CA GLY A 696 -63.53 -31.01 9.50
C GLY A 696 -63.83 -30.50 10.93
N GLY A 697 -65.14 -30.37 11.19
CA GLY A 697 -65.74 -29.74 12.33
C GLY A 697 -65.33 -30.20 13.71
N ARG A 698 -65.28 -29.28 14.62
CA ARG A 698 -65.29 -29.50 16.06
C ARG A 698 -66.55 -30.22 16.49
N GLN A 699 -66.44 -31.42 17.05
CA GLN A 699 -67.41 -31.93 17.99
C GLN A 699 -66.76 -31.99 19.38
N SER A 700 -67.36 -31.21 20.28
CA SER A 700 -67.19 -31.23 21.69
C SER A 700 -67.66 -32.54 22.28
N CYS A 701 -66.88 -33.19 23.17
CA CYS A 701 -67.39 -34.02 24.26
C CYS A 701 -66.41 -33.99 25.42
N ILE A 702 -66.92 -33.44 26.51
CA ILE A 702 -66.64 -33.65 27.95
C ILE A 702 -65.24 -33.72 28.45
#